data_e03615fee9002746734b89b9746475de
#
_entry.id   e03615fee9002746734b89b9746475de
#
_cell.length_a   1.000
_cell.length_b   1.000
_cell.length_c   1.000
_cell.angle_alpha   90.00
_cell.angle_beta   90.00
_cell.angle_gamma   90.00
#
_symmetry.space_group_name_H-M   'P 1'
#
loop_
_entity.id
_entity.type
_entity.pdbx_description
1 polymer ?
#
loop_
_entity_poly.entity_id
_entity_poly.type
_entity_poly.pdbx_seq_one_letter_code
_entity_poly.pdbx_strand_id
1 'polypeptide(L)'
;MKLKPVALAMLGLGLPALAIAQTTNNQLEEVEVQAREQGSYSSNAVQVGTFRDTAPIDVPLTVNSVTREVLDAQSATTLFGALRNTAGVTRSQLNGSTYDNIAIRGILVENRGNYRLNGSLPIINLVDVPLENKQQVEVLKGASSLYYGFIPPSGVVNLVTKRAGNKPVLSLSQSVNEHGGATTHLDWGRKFGENNNQGLRVNLVKGAEDIGVNNYSGERELASIAYAWKITDRLSFRFDVEHYEKSVSEQAAIALLPAVNGRVTLPPVPDNKTNLAGEWQQYDANAQNYLARVDYVLSDSWGVLFEAGYAETTRDRAFSQFQNYDLNTGEGELRIFYSRDQQFDNTNYRGEVYGEVVTGPITHNLSFGYTTNTRASNTPGVTGTQSLFNQNLYNPREIAPQNVSFTGAYSAVTIDDQGLYVFDRMQLGELWQVLAGLRRGDYRTENLSVLADGTRTVRLYNAQETTPSLAVMYKPRQDVSLYASYVEGLEESGQAPANAANAFQLLDPAESEQREVGAKFNIGQKSLAQIAYFDIERASTFQDPATNLFGLNGKANYSGFEMAWTGELNKQLSIAASALLMDAELQNDGNPATVGRVPENTAEKTASLFAEYRLISIPGLSFSGGLYYTGERAVNDQNQAFIGGYTVASLGARYSTVIGSTPTQFQLVVDNPTDKNYYSTAGNGLIGVGTPRTIKAIVSVDL
;
A
#
# COMPACT_ATOMS: atom_id res chain seq x y z
N MET A 1 -14.37 -27.20 -15.01
CA MET A 1 -13.28 -27.17 -14.04
C MET A 1 -12.72 -28.59 -13.88
N LYS A 2 -11.61 -28.92 -14.55
CA LYS A 2 -10.97 -30.26 -14.48
C LYS A 2 -9.60 -30.07 -13.82
N LEU A 3 -9.48 -30.53 -12.57
CA LEU A 3 -8.22 -30.62 -11.86
C LEU A 3 -7.33 -31.68 -12.51
N LYS A 4 -6.15 -31.30 -12.97
CA LYS A 4 -5.09 -32.23 -13.37
C LYS A 4 -4.20 -32.52 -12.16
N PRO A 5 -3.81 -33.78 -11.89
CA PRO A 5 -2.92 -34.09 -10.78
C PRO A 5 -1.48 -33.75 -11.17
N VAL A 6 -0.81 -32.95 -10.33
CA VAL A 6 0.64 -32.72 -10.39
C VAL A 6 1.32 -33.83 -9.61
N ALA A 7 2.11 -34.66 -10.30
CA ALA A 7 2.91 -35.72 -9.71
C ALA A 7 4.14 -35.10 -9.00
N LEU A 8 4.25 -35.35 -7.70
CA LEU A 8 5.37 -34.94 -6.87
C LEU A 8 6.52 -35.96 -7.09
N ALA A 9 7.56 -35.58 -7.83
CA ALA A 9 8.80 -36.35 -7.92
C ALA A 9 9.75 -35.97 -6.77
N MET A 10 9.88 -36.83 -5.77
CA MET A 10 10.93 -36.73 -4.75
C MET A 10 12.26 -37.17 -5.32
N LEU A 11 13.20 -36.23 -5.50
CA LEU A 11 14.60 -36.53 -5.74
C LEU A 11 15.30 -36.74 -4.38
N GLY A 12 15.70 -37.97 -4.10
CA GLY A 12 16.54 -38.31 -2.97
C GLY A 12 17.97 -37.84 -3.19
N LEU A 13 18.39 -36.82 -2.48
CA LEU A 13 19.80 -36.42 -2.33
C LEU A 13 20.34 -36.96 -1.02
N GLY A 14 21.28 -37.90 -1.10
CA GLY A 14 22.03 -38.41 0.03
C GLY A 14 22.93 -37.33 0.63
N LEU A 15 22.69 -36.95 1.87
CA LEU A 15 23.52 -36.03 2.62
C LEU A 15 24.62 -36.81 3.41
N PRO A 16 25.88 -36.33 3.45
CA PRO A 16 26.90 -36.87 4.34
C PRO A 16 26.61 -36.48 5.79
N ALA A 17 26.84 -37.41 6.70
CA ALA A 17 26.71 -37.20 8.12
C ALA A 17 27.69 -36.13 8.63
N LEU A 18 27.18 -35.02 9.14
CA LEU A 18 27.93 -33.97 9.82
C LEU A 18 27.83 -34.15 11.33
N ALA A 19 28.97 -33.98 11.98
CA ALA A 19 29.16 -34.13 13.41
C ALA A 19 28.35 -33.14 14.24
N ILE A 20 27.72 -33.65 15.30
CA ILE A 20 26.92 -32.88 16.27
C ILE A 20 27.84 -32.02 17.12
N ALA A 21 27.71 -30.68 17.01
CA ALA A 21 28.25 -29.75 17.98
C ALA A 21 27.17 -29.37 19.01
N GLN A 22 27.58 -29.15 20.23
CA GLN A 22 26.76 -28.97 21.42
C GLN A 22 25.73 -27.83 21.25
N THR A 23 24.51 -28.15 21.63
CA THR A 23 23.33 -27.27 21.62
C THR A 23 23.44 -26.20 22.70
N THR A 24 23.49 -24.93 22.29
CA THR A 24 22.86 -23.87 23.05
C THR A 24 21.35 -23.94 22.76
N ASN A 25 20.56 -23.99 23.82
CA ASN A 25 19.09 -24.05 23.75
C ASN A 25 18.52 -22.75 23.14
N ASN A 26 18.57 -22.60 21.83
CA ASN A 26 17.72 -21.70 21.10
C ASN A 26 16.49 -22.48 20.66
N GLN A 27 15.51 -22.60 21.55
CA GLN A 27 14.15 -22.88 21.10
C GLN A 27 13.85 -21.84 20.01
N LEU A 28 13.44 -22.30 18.81
CA LEU A 28 12.73 -21.43 17.87
C LEU A 28 11.62 -20.77 18.68
N GLU A 29 11.83 -19.51 19.08
CA GLU A 29 10.85 -18.78 19.89
C GLU A 29 9.54 -18.89 19.15
N GLU A 30 8.55 -19.39 19.87
CA GLU A 30 7.17 -19.39 19.44
C GLU A 30 6.89 -17.99 18.89
N VAL A 31 6.65 -17.88 17.58
CA VAL A 31 6.26 -16.64 16.95
C VAL A 31 4.86 -16.27 17.45
N GLU A 32 4.78 -15.98 18.73
CA GLU A 32 3.74 -15.16 19.26
C GLU A 32 4.01 -13.78 18.66
N VAL A 33 3.18 -13.36 17.75
CA VAL A 33 2.96 -11.92 17.55
C VAL A 33 2.52 -11.45 18.92
N GLN A 34 3.50 -11.09 19.76
CA GLN A 34 3.23 -10.64 21.12
C GLN A 34 2.23 -9.52 20.96
N ALA A 35 1.01 -9.72 21.45
CA ALA A 35 0.07 -8.64 21.67
C ALA A 35 0.82 -7.65 22.56
N ARG A 36 1.30 -6.58 21.90
CA ARG A 36 2.16 -5.60 22.54
C ARG A 36 1.51 -5.03 23.78
N GLU A 37 2.35 -4.66 24.72
CA GLU A 37 2.00 -3.61 25.67
C GLU A 37 1.40 -2.43 24.88
N GLN A 38 0.13 -2.11 25.16
CA GLN A 38 -0.55 -0.98 24.56
C GLN A 38 0.32 0.27 24.72
N GLY A 39 0.54 1.00 23.64
CA GLY A 39 1.03 2.36 23.72
C GLY A 39 2.40 2.67 23.11
N SER A 40 2.91 1.93 22.11
CA SER A 40 4.16 2.31 21.44
C SER A 40 3.95 2.79 20.00
N TYR A 41 4.50 3.95 19.66
CA TYR A 41 4.58 4.46 18.28
C TYR A 41 5.61 3.71 17.44
N SER A 42 6.55 2.99 18.07
CA SER A 42 7.58 2.19 17.40
C SER A 42 7.20 0.72 17.33
N SER A 43 7.45 0.06 16.20
CA SER A 43 7.27 -1.38 16.00
C SER A 43 8.48 -2.17 16.50
N ASN A 44 8.27 -3.34 17.15
CA ASN A 44 9.36 -4.25 17.56
C ASN A 44 9.77 -5.20 16.45
N ALA A 45 8.85 -5.54 15.54
CA ALA A 45 9.11 -6.45 14.43
C ALA A 45 8.28 -6.06 13.21
N VAL A 46 8.81 -6.36 12.04
CA VAL A 46 8.09 -6.26 10.76
C VAL A 46 7.71 -7.64 10.25
N GLN A 47 6.67 -7.68 9.40
CA GLN A 47 6.14 -8.91 8.81
C GLN A 47 6.31 -8.94 7.29
N VAL A 48 6.95 -7.92 6.72
CA VAL A 48 7.06 -7.74 5.27
C VAL A 48 8.22 -8.55 4.68
N GLY A 49 7.94 -9.30 3.62
CA GLY A 49 8.93 -10.01 2.82
C GLY A 49 9.71 -11.09 3.59
N THR A 50 10.99 -11.18 3.28
CA THR A 50 11.94 -12.08 3.95
C THR A 50 12.32 -11.61 5.37
N PHE A 51 11.83 -10.43 5.79
CA PHE A 51 12.12 -9.83 7.10
C PHE A 51 11.07 -10.13 8.16
N ARG A 52 10.26 -11.16 7.94
CA ARG A 52 9.26 -11.61 8.90
C ARG A 52 9.87 -11.81 10.30
N ASP A 53 9.18 -11.24 11.31
CA ASP A 53 9.58 -11.25 12.72
C ASP A 53 10.95 -10.61 13.01
N THR A 54 11.46 -9.81 12.07
CA THR A 54 12.74 -9.11 12.21
C THR A 54 12.52 -7.73 12.81
N ALA A 55 13.36 -7.34 13.77
CA ALA A 55 13.34 -5.98 14.31
C ALA A 55 13.67 -4.96 13.22
N PRO A 56 12.97 -3.81 13.13
CA PRO A 56 13.21 -2.82 12.07
C PRO A 56 14.67 -2.33 11.97
N ILE A 57 15.42 -2.35 13.08
CA ILE A 57 16.86 -1.99 13.12
C ILE A 57 17.74 -3.02 12.39
N ASP A 58 17.25 -4.27 12.22
CA ASP A 58 17.98 -5.38 11.61
C ASP A 58 17.58 -5.61 10.14
N VAL A 59 16.79 -4.72 9.57
CA VAL A 59 16.40 -4.73 8.15
C VAL A 59 17.31 -3.78 7.38
N PRO A 60 18.15 -4.24 6.41
CA PRO A 60 19.06 -3.38 5.66
C PRO A 60 18.39 -2.71 4.45
N LEU A 61 17.18 -2.21 4.65
CA LEU A 61 16.36 -1.41 3.73
C LEU A 61 15.54 -0.45 4.56
N THR A 62 15.07 0.63 3.94
CA THR A 62 14.11 1.51 4.60
C THR A 62 12.79 0.82 4.79
N VAL A 63 12.39 0.64 6.04
CA VAL A 63 11.08 0.12 6.43
C VAL A 63 10.43 1.06 7.45
N ASN A 64 9.15 1.36 7.24
CA ASN A 64 8.34 2.15 8.15
C ASN A 64 7.17 1.31 8.65
N SER A 65 6.88 1.37 9.94
CA SER A 65 5.71 0.71 10.54
C SER A 65 4.85 1.74 11.24
N VAL A 66 3.60 1.85 10.82
CA VAL A 66 2.57 2.66 11.49
C VAL A 66 1.79 1.73 12.41
N THR A 67 2.03 1.84 13.70
CA THR A 67 1.45 0.96 14.72
C THR A 67 -0.02 1.30 14.99
N ARG A 68 -0.76 0.39 15.62
CA ARG A 68 -2.15 0.64 16.04
C ARG A 68 -2.29 1.92 16.86
N GLU A 69 -1.35 2.19 17.75
CA GLU A 69 -1.36 3.40 18.57
C GLU A 69 -1.30 4.70 17.76
N VAL A 70 -0.48 4.73 16.69
CA VAL A 70 -0.43 5.88 15.77
C VAL A 70 -1.73 5.99 14.98
N LEU A 71 -2.27 4.87 14.47
CA LEU A 71 -3.54 4.83 13.75
C LEU A 71 -4.69 5.36 14.59
N ASP A 72 -4.76 4.96 15.87
CA ASP A 72 -5.78 5.41 16.83
C ASP A 72 -5.59 6.87 17.21
N ALA A 73 -4.35 7.31 17.49
CA ALA A 73 -4.07 8.70 17.86
C ALA A 73 -4.45 9.68 16.75
N GLN A 74 -4.28 9.29 15.48
CA GLN A 74 -4.67 10.08 14.32
C GLN A 74 -6.12 9.87 13.88
N SER A 75 -6.84 8.89 14.47
CA SER A 75 -8.14 8.46 13.96
C SER A 75 -8.13 8.18 12.44
N ALA A 76 -7.07 7.48 11.99
CA ALA A 76 -6.88 7.19 10.58
C ALA A 76 -7.91 6.15 10.11
N THR A 77 -8.71 6.53 9.12
CA THR A 77 -9.73 5.68 8.50
C THR A 77 -9.40 5.28 7.08
N THR A 78 -8.46 5.96 6.43
CA THR A 78 -8.00 5.68 5.07
C THR A 78 -6.50 5.34 5.07
N LEU A 79 -6.06 4.64 4.04
CA LEU A 79 -4.67 4.21 3.91
C LEU A 79 -3.71 5.40 3.79
N PHE A 80 -4.06 6.42 3.00
CA PHE A 80 -3.25 7.64 2.92
C PHE A 80 -3.21 8.37 4.26
N GLY A 81 -4.35 8.43 4.98
CA GLY A 81 -4.42 8.97 6.33
C GLY A 81 -3.46 8.27 7.31
N ALA A 82 -3.35 6.94 7.23
CA ALA A 82 -2.39 6.15 8.01
C ALA A 82 -0.93 6.46 7.65
N LEU A 83 -0.65 6.58 6.36
CA LEU A 83 0.72 6.70 5.84
C LEU A 83 1.23 8.13 5.70
N ARG A 84 0.44 9.15 6.01
CA ARG A 84 0.81 10.58 5.86
C ARG A 84 2.03 11.02 6.70
N ASN A 85 2.44 10.21 7.69
CA ASN A 85 3.69 10.42 8.45
C ASN A 85 4.88 9.65 7.87
N THR A 86 4.72 8.94 6.76
CA THR A 86 5.77 8.17 6.11
C THR A 86 6.43 9.02 5.03
N ALA A 87 7.74 9.26 5.14
CA ALA A 87 8.49 10.06 4.19
C ALA A 87 8.24 9.61 2.75
N GLY A 88 8.03 10.55 1.84
CA GLY A 88 7.86 10.28 0.41
C GLY A 88 6.57 9.59 0.00
N VAL A 89 5.63 9.35 0.92
CA VAL A 89 4.28 8.89 0.57
C VAL A 89 3.43 10.09 0.17
N THR A 90 2.90 10.06 -1.05
CA THR A 90 2.03 11.10 -1.60
C THR A 90 0.76 10.52 -2.20
N ARG A 91 -0.29 11.32 -2.27
CA ARG A 91 -1.55 10.91 -2.90
C ARG A 91 -1.43 10.95 -4.43
N SER A 92 -1.92 9.90 -5.07
CA SER A 92 -2.06 9.80 -6.53
C SER A 92 -3.52 9.62 -6.96
N GLN A 93 -4.44 9.43 -6.03
CA GLN A 93 -5.87 9.38 -6.32
C GLN A 93 -6.41 10.77 -6.63
N LEU A 94 -7.11 10.91 -7.78
CA LEU A 94 -7.67 12.18 -8.26
C LEU A 94 -8.85 12.66 -7.41
N ASN A 95 -9.58 11.75 -6.81
CA ASN A 95 -10.57 12.05 -5.79
C ASN A 95 -10.30 11.17 -4.56
N GLY A 96 -10.41 11.73 -3.38
CA GLY A 96 -10.12 11.02 -2.12
C GLY A 96 -11.29 10.24 -1.55
N SER A 97 -12.31 9.96 -2.33
CA SER A 97 -13.59 9.45 -1.84
C SER A 97 -13.79 7.95 -2.06
N THR A 98 -13.10 7.33 -3.02
CA THR A 98 -13.32 5.95 -3.46
C THR A 98 -12.35 4.96 -2.82
N TYR A 99 -11.06 5.12 -3.10
CA TYR A 99 -9.95 4.38 -2.50
C TYR A 99 -8.68 5.24 -2.54
N ASP A 100 -7.69 4.90 -1.71
CA ASP A 100 -6.42 5.62 -1.71
C ASP A 100 -5.43 4.99 -2.72
N ASN A 101 -5.11 5.72 -3.78
CA ASN A 101 -3.98 5.42 -4.64
C ASN A 101 -2.81 6.32 -4.23
N ILE A 102 -1.65 5.71 -3.98
CA ILE A 102 -0.48 6.41 -3.44
C ILE A 102 0.77 6.20 -4.30
N ALA A 103 1.69 7.13 -4.20
CA ALA A 103 3.06 6.98 -4.69
C ALA A 103 4.03 6.98 -3.51
N ILE A 104 5.12 6.25 -3.64
CA ILE A 104 6.23 6.20 -2.68
C ILE A 104 7.50 6.58 -3.43
N ARG A 105 8.26 7.58 -2.92
CA ARG A 105 9.44 8.13 -3.62
C ARG A 105 9.13 8.57 -5.07
N GLY A 106 7.92 9.11 -5.32
CA GLY A 106 7.45 9.51 -6.65
C GLY A 106 6.96 8.38 -7.55
N ILE A 107 7.14 7.12 -7.18
CA ILE A 107 6.75 5.95 -7.99
C ILE A 107 5.39 5.44 -7.51
N LEU A 108 4.44 5.28 -8.45
CA LEU A 108 3.09 4.81 -8.17
C LEU A 108 3.12 3.38 -7.59
N VAL A 109 2.36 3.15 -6.53
CA VAL A 109 2.15 1.83 -5.94
C VAL A 109 1.08 1.09 -6.75
N GLU A 110 1.43 -0.05 -7.33
CA GLU A 110 0.52 -0.82 -8.17
C GLU A 110 -0.57 -1.49 -7.33
N ASN A 111 -1.84 -1.31 -7.74
CA ASN A 111 -3.02 -1.63 -6.91
C ASN A 111 -3.30 -3.13 -6.74
N ARG A 112 -2.67 -4.03 -7.50
CA ARG A 112 -2.96 -5.45 -7.50
C ARG A 112 -1.78 -6.33 -7.06
N GLY A 113 -0.58 -5.75 -6.92
CA GLY A 113 0.64 -6.48 -6.60
C GLY A 113 1.39 -5.96 -5.37
N ASN A 114 1.37 -4.65 -5.11
CA ASN A 114 2.20 -4.05 -4.06
C ASN A 114 1.52 -3.98 -2.68
N TYR A 115 0.21 -4.21 -2.59
CA TYR A 115 -0.51 -4.26 -1.31
C TYR A 115 -0.62 -5.70 -0.82
N ARG A 116 -0.19 -5.97 0.39
CA ARG A 116 -0.12 -7.33 0.96
C ARG A 116 -0.91 -7.44 2.26
N LEU A 117 -1.59 -8.57 2.42
CA LEU A 117 -2.17 -8.98 3.70
C LEU A 117 -1.21 -9.96 4.38
N ASN A 118 -0.79 -9.63 5.62
CA ASN A 118 0.09 -10.44 6.45
C ASN A 118 1.40 -10.88 5.75
N GLY A 119 1.97 -10.01 4.91
CA GLY A 119 3.24 -10.23 4.21
C GLY A 119 3.17 -11.19 3.02
N SER A 120 2.00 -11.71 2.67
CA SER A 120 1.88 -12.75 1.64
C SER A 120 0.88 -12.41 0.55
N LEU A 121 -0.43 -12.50 0.84
CA LEU A 121 -1.49 -12.37 -0.15
C LEU A 121 -1.50 -10.98 -0.79
N PRO A 122 -1.33 -10.84 -2.11
CA PRO A 122 -1.58 -9.59 -2.80
C PRO A 122 -3.08 -9.30 -2.80
N ILE A 123 -3.49 -8.27 -2.05
CA ILE A 123 -4.87 -7.78 -2.06
C ILE A 123 -5.05 -6.71 -3.14
N ILE A 124 -6.31 -6.48 -3.51
CA ILE A 124 -6.66 -5.56 -4.60
C ILE A 124 -7.11 -4.23 -4.00
N ASN A 125 -6.28 -3.19 -4.15
CA ASN A 125 -6.54 -1.84 -3.65
C ASN A 125 -7.38 -1.03 -4.65
N LEU A 126 -8.55 -1.54 -4.99
CA LEU A 126 -9.56 -0.85 -5.82
C LEU A 126 -10.86 -0.61 -5.02
N VAL A 127 -10.79 -0.71 -3.74
CA VAL A 127 -11.78 -0.27 -2.74
C VAL A 127 -10.98 0.11 -1.49
N ASP A 128 -11.46 1.09 -0.75
CA ASP A 128 -10.77 1.59 0.44
C ASP A 128 -10.48 0.48 1.45
N VAL A 129 -9.20 0.22 1.70
CA VAL A 129 -8.77 -0.85 2.60
C VAL A 129 -9.09 -0.46 4.05
N PRO A 130 -9.93 -1.23 4.77
CA PRO A 130 -10.29 -0.92 6.14
C PRO A 130 -9.08 -1.09 7.08
N LEU A 131 -8.94 -0.15 8.03
CA LEU A 131 -7.85 -0.13 9.01
C LEU A 131 -8.29 -0.60 10.40
N GLU A 132 -9.57 -0.73 10.66
CA GLU A 132 -10.12 -1.07 11.96
C GLU A 132 -9.66 -2.46 12.44
N ASN A 133 -9.48 -3.40 11.52
CA ASN A 133 -9.00 -4.76 11.80
C ASN A 133 -7.47 -4.92 11.62
N LYS A 134 -6.72 -3.84 11.40
CA LYS A 134 -5.25 -3.88 11.23
C LYS A 134 -4.54 -3.52 12.53
N GLN A 135 -3.53 -4.30 12.88
CA GLN A 135 -2.62 -4.05 14.00
C GLN A 135 -1.56 -3.03 13.64
N GLN A 136 -1.06 -3.10 12.42
CA GLN A 136 -0.09 -2.15 11.88
C GLN A 136 -0.13 -2.12 10.35
N VAL A 137 0.35 -1.02 9.78
CA VAL A 137 0.61 -0.85 8.36
C VAL A 137 2.11 -0.67 8.18
N GLU A 138 2.72 -1.51 7.36
CA GLU A 138 4.15 -1.50 7.09
C GLU A 138 4.41 -1.04 5.66
N VAL A 139 5.48 -0.29 5.45
CA VAL A 139 5.96 0.12 4.13
C VAL A 139 7.41 -0.28 4.00
N LEU A 140 7.69 -1.29 3.19
CA LEU A 140 9.03 -1.61 2.71
C LEU A 140 9.27 -0.85 1.42
N LYS A 141 10.21 0.08 1.40
CA LYS A 141 10.42 0.98 0.26
C LYS A 141 11.41 0.42 -0.74
N GLY A 142 11.12 0.69 -2.01
CA GLY A 142 12.00 0.36 -3.12
C GLY A 142 11.79 -1.04 -3.70
N ALA A 143 12.75 -1.51 -4.49
CA ALA A 143 12.69 -2.80 -5.17
C ALA A 143 12.54 -3.97 -4.19
N SER A 144 11.64 -4.90 -4.48
CA SER A 144 11.28 -6.01 -3.58
C SER A 144 11.02 -7.31 -4.35
N SER A 145 11.57 -7.45 -5.56
CA SER A 145 11.28 -8.59 -6.45
C SER A 145 11.79 -9.93 -5.92
N LEU A 146 12.83 -9.95 -5.09
CA LEU A 146 13.34 -11.18 -4.47
C LEU A 146 12.22 -12.03 -3.87
N TYR A 147 11.31 -11.40 -3.15
CA TYR A 147 10.24 -12.09 -2.43
C TYR A 147 8.88 -12.00 -3.12
N TYR A 148 8.60 -10.84 -3.75
CA TYR A 148 7.27 -10.54 -4.27
C TYR A 148 7.15 -10.66 -5.80
N GLY A 149 8.26 -10.91 -6.52
CA GLY A 149 8.26 -11.10 -7.97
C GLY A 149 8.10 -9.79 -8.75
N PHE A 150 7.22 -9.79 -9.72
CA PHE A 150 7.01 -8.66 -10.63
C PHE A 150 6.14 -7.59 -10.01
N ILE A 151 6.77 -6.59 -9.39
CA ILE A 151 6.12 -5.41 -8.79
C ILE A 151 6.99 -4.15 -8.97
N PRO A 152 6.38 -2.95 -9.15
CA PRO A 152 7.10 -1.69 -9.23
C PRO A 152 8.02 -1.42 -8.02
N PRO A 153 9.15 -0.72 -8.24
CA PRO A 153 10.12 -0.40 -7.19
C PRO A 153 9.68 0.72 -6.24
N SER A 154 8.40 1.07 -6.23
CA SER A 154 7.78 1.92 -5.21
C SER A 154 7.90 1.32 -3.82
N GLY A 155 7.86 -0.01 -3.74
CA GLY A 155 7.87 -0.77 -2.49
C GLY A 155 6.56 -1.51 -2.24
N VAL A 156 6.45 -2.07 -1.05
CA VAL A 156 5.31 -2.88 -0.62
C VAL A 156 4.63 -2.26 0.58
N VAL A 157 3.30 -2.17 0.53
CA VAL A 157 2.45 -1.80 1.67
C VAL A 157 1.87 -3.09 2.26
N ASN A 158 2.28 -3.44 3.46
CA ASN A 158 1.83 -4.64 4.15
C ASN A 158 0.85 -4.29 5.28
N LEU A 159 -0.28 -4.96 5.27
CA LEU A 159 -1.40 -4.78 6.21
C LEU A 159 -1.42 -5.97 7.17
N VAL A 160 -1.02 -5.75 8.41
CA VAL A 160 -0.96 -6.79 9.43
C VAL A 160 -2.26 -6.82 10.22
N THR A 161 -2.95 -7.96 10.23
CA THR A 161 -4.24 -8.12 10.92
C THR A 161 -4.08 -8.19 12.44
N LYS A 162 -5.08 -7.69 13.18
CA LYS A 162 -5.20 -7.88 14.61
C LYS A 162 -5.37 -9.36 14.96
N ARG A 163 -4.74 -9.83 16.03
CA ARG A 163 -4.88 -11.19 16.58
C ARG A 163 -5.45 -11.16 17.99
N ALA A 164 -6.01 -12.29 18.44
CA ALA A 164 -6.40 -12.46 19.83
C ALA A 164 -5.16 -12.51 20.73
N GLY A 165 -5.08 -11.58 21.67
CA GLY A 165 -4.02 -11.50 22.67
C GLY A 165 -4.35 -12.30 23.94
N ASN A 166 -3.45 -12.26 24.93
CA ASN A 166 -3.67 -12.92 26.23
C ASN A 166 -4.80 -12.27 27.05
N LYS A 167 -5.06 -10.99 26.81
CA LYS A 167 -6.24 -10.28 27.41
C LYS A 167 -7.40 -10.37 26.44
N PRO A 168 -8.58 -10.82 26.86
CA PRO A 168 -9.80 -10.72 26.07
C PRO A 168 -10.09 -9.26 25.72
N VAL A 169 -10.65 -9.04 24.55
CA VAL A 169 -11.09 -7.72 24.07
C VAL A 169 -12.57 -7.81 23.70
N LEU A 170 -13.34 -6.85 24.13
CA LEU A 170 -14.66 -6.53 23.63
C LEU A 170 -14.78 -5.02 23.67
N SER A 171 -14.62 -4.38 22.52
CA SER A 171 -14.65 -2.93 22.39
C SER A 171 -15.72 -2.50 21.41
N LEU A 172 -16.48 -1.49 21.75
CA LEU A 172 -17.46 -0.85 20.88
C LEU A 172 -17.08 0.62 20.73
N SER A 173 -16.91 1.06 19.47
CA SER A 173 -16.58 2.44 19.14
C SER A 173 -17.65 3.04 18.25
N GLN A 174 -18.02 4.30 18.54
CA GLN A 174 -18.90 5.11 17.70
C GLN A 174 -18.16 6.39 17.32
N SER A 175 -18.02 6.66 16.04
CA SER A 175 -17.53 7.94 15.53
C SER A 175 -18.62 8.69 14.78
N VAL A 176 -18.58 10.02 14.85
CA VAL A 176 -19.42 10.91 14.04
C VAL A 176 -18.57 12.08 13.54
N ASN A 177 -18.94 12.66 12.40
CA ASN A 177 -18.29 13.88 11.92
C ASN A 177 -19.28 15.02 11.68
N GLU A 178 -18.78 16.25 11.49
CA GLU A 178 -19.60 17.47 11.33
C GLU A 178 -20.46 17.47 10.06
N HIS A 179 -20.21 16.57 9.12
CA HIS A 179 -20.90 16.51 7.82
C HIS A 179 -22.07 15.49 7.82
N GLY A 180 -22.19 14.67 8.86
CA GLY A 180 -23.23 13.64 8.95
C GLY A 180 -22.72 12.21 8.85
N GLY A 181 -21.45 12.02 8.54
CA GLY A 181 -20.82 10.71 8.56
C GLY A 181 -20.79 10.10 9.95
N ALA A 182 -21.06 8.80 10.05
CA ALA A 182 -21.12 8.05 11.31
C ALA A 182 -20.65 6.63 11.13
N THR A 183 -19.77 6.12 12.01
CA THR A 183 -19.24 4.75 11.92
C THR A 183 -19.32 4.06 13.27
N THR A 184 -19.84 2.84 13.28
CA THR A 184 -19.85 1.93 14.43
C THR A 184 -18.83 0.81 14.18
N HIS A 185 -17.98 0.51 15.16
CA HIS A 185 -16.99 -0.57 15.08
C HIS A 185 -17.08 -1.44 16.35
N LEU A 186 -17.27 -2.74 16.15
CA LEU A 186 -17.16 -3.79 17.17
C LEU A 186 -15.84 -4.54 16.96
N ASP A 187 -15.03 -4.63 18.01
CA ASP A 187 -13.79 -5.39 18.06
C ASP A 187 -13.85 -6.41 19.20
N TRP A 188 -13.93 -7.69 18.86
CA TRP A 188 -13.97 -8.78 19.79
C TRP A 188 -12.81 -9.74 19.58
N GLY A 189 -12.18 -10.17 20.69
CA GLY A 189 -11.07 -11.12 20.60
C GLY A 189 -10.84 -11.89 21.89
N ARG A 190 -10.58 -13.18 21.75
CA ARG A 190 -10.34 -14.07 22.89
C ARG A 190 -9.48 -15.27 22.50
N LYS A 191 -8.58 -15.68 23.40
CA LYS A 191 -7.95 -17.01 23.39
C LYS A 191 -8.83 -18.02 24.14
N PHE A 192 -8.82 -19.27 23.69
CA PHE A 192 -9.61 -20.38 24.26
C PHE A 192 -8.94 -21.73 23.92
N GLY A 193 -9.60 -22.83 24.30
CA GLY A 193 -9.05 -24.17 24.14
C GLY A 193 -8.09 -24.56 25.28
N GLU A 194 -7.49 -25.73 25.17
CA GLU A 194 -6.52 -26.21 26.13
C GLU A 194 -5.28 -25.32 26.13
N ASN A 195 -4.88 -24.80 27.29
CA ASN A 195 -3.75 -23.88 27.46
C ASN A 195 -3.84 -22.60 26.59
N ASN A 196 -5.05 -22.15 26.22
CA ASN A 196 -5.26 -21.01 25.33
C ASN A 196 -4.60 -21.18 23.94
N ASN A 197 -4.56 -22.40 23.44
CA ASN A 197 -3.91 -22.74 22.16
C ASN A 197 -4.68 -22.29 20.92
N GLN A 198 -5.86 -21.71 21.07
CA GLN A 198 -6.66 -21.14 20.00
C GLN A 198 -6.94 -19.67 20.27
N GLY A 199 -6.95 -18.87 19.22
CA GLY A 199 -7.30 -17.45 19.31
C GLY A 199 -8.22 -17.05 18.16
N LEU A 200 -9.25 -16.26 18.48
CA LEU A 200 -10.19 -15.72 17.51
C LEU A 200 -10.33 -14.21 17.72
N ARG A 201 -10.19 -13.44 16.64
CA ARG A 201 -10.47 -12.00 16.59
C ARG A 201 -11.51 -11.73 15.52
N VAL A 202 -12.51 -10.92 15.86
CA VAL A 202 -13.59 -10.50 14.96
C VAL A 202 -13.67 -8.99 14.99
N ASN A 203 -13.74 -8.36 13.81
CA ASN A 203 -14.03 -6.94 13.69
C ASN A 203 -15.22 -6.77 12.75
N LEU A 204 -16.19 -5.96 13.18
CA LEU A 204 -17.38 -5.59 12.40
C LEU A 204 -17.45 -4.07 12.35
N VAL A 205 -17.61 -3.52 11.15
CA VAL A 205 -17.78 -2.06 10.95
C VAL A 205 -18.99 -1.83 10.07
N LYS A 206 -19.79 -0.81 10.43
CA LYS A 206 -20.80 -0.22 9.56
C LYS A 206 -20.73 1.29 9.65
N GLY A 207 -20.64 1.97 8.50
CA GLY A 207 -20.49 3.41 8.44
C GLY A 207 -21.34 4.06 7.37
N ALA A 208 -21.95 5.19 7.70
CA ALA A 208 -22.43 6.18 6.73
C ALA A 208 -21.29 7.13 6.45
N GLU A 209 -21.00 7.36 5.17
CA GLU A 209 -19.88 8.17 4.69
C GLU A 209 -20.38 9.54 4.24
N ASP A 210 -19.87 10.61 4.86
CA ASP A 210 -19.95 11.97 4.38
C ASP A 210 -18.65 12.68 4.74
N ILE A 211 -17.97 13.24 3.73
CA ILE A 211 -16.67 13.90 3.85
C ILE A 211 -16.76 15.41 3.67
N GLY A 212 -17.98 15.97 3.60
CA GLY A 212 -18.23 17.39 3.42
C GLY A 212 -18.08 17.92 2.01
N VAL A 213 -18.01 17.04 1.01
CA VAL A 213 -18.05 17.39 -0.42
C VAL A 213 -19.51 17.42 -0.88
N ASN A 214 -19.90 18.42 -1.65
CA ASN A 214 -21.28 18.55 -2.15
C ASN A 214 -21.67 17.33 -3.00
N ASN A 215 -22.92 16.89 -2.91
CA ASN A 215 -23.43 15.71 -3.62
C ASN A 215 -22.62 14.44 -3.33
N TYR A 216 -22.03 14.34 -2.14
CA TYR A 216 -21.33 13.16 -1.69
C TYR A 216 -22.08 12.53 -0.53
N SER A 217 -22.37 11.25 -0.66
CA SER A 217 -22.90 10.39 0.39
C SER A 217 -22.56 8.95 0.08
N GLY A 218 -22.66 8.11 1.08
CA GLY A 218 -22.50 6.67 0.86
C GLY A 218 -22.41 5.89 2.16
N GLU A 219 -21.97 4.63 2.01
CA GLU A 219 -21.82 3.70 3.11
C GLU A 219 -20.62 2.77 2.91
N ARG A 220 -20.17 2.21 4.03
CA ARG A 220 -19.12 1.18 4.03
C ARG A 220 -19.37 0.13 5.10
N GLU A 221 -18.94 -1.09 4.84
CA GLU A 221 -19.03 -2.22 5.74
C GLU A 221 -17.73 -3.01 5.79
N LEU A 222 -17.43 -3.61 6.95
CA LEU A 222 -16.35 -4.58 7.14
C LEU A 222 -16.84 -5.71 8.03
N ALA A 223 -16.58 -6.94 7.62
CA ALA A 223 -16.59 -8.11 8.49
C ALA A 223 -15.27 -8.86 8.34
N SER A 224 -14.56 -9.07 9.45
CA SER A 224 -13.30 -9.81 9.40
C SER A 224 -13.14 -10.77 10.55
N ILE A 225 -12.47 -11.89 10.26
CA ILE A 225 -12.13 -12.95 11.21
C ILE A 225 -10.65 -13.25 11.05
N ALA A 226 -9.93 -13.27 12.19
CA ALA A 226 -8.56 -13.75 12.26
C ALA A 226 -8.48 -14.88 13.31
N TYR A 227 -8.23 -16.08 12.84
CA TYR A 227 -8.10 -17.29 13.66
C TYR A 227 -6.67 -17.79 13.70
N ALA A 228 -6.22 -18.23 14.87
CA ALA A 228 -4.92 -18.85 15.07
C ALA A 228 -5.09 -20.09 15.96
N TRP A 229 -4.42 -21.18 15.62
CA TRP A 229 -4.46 -22.43 16.37
C TRP A 229 -3.10 -23.09 16.44
N LYS A 230 -2.56 -23.24 17.64
CA LYS A 230 -1.41 -24.07 17.94
C LYS A 230 -1.91 -25.51 18.15
N ILE A 231 -1.91 -26.30 17.08
CA ILE A 231 -2.45 -27.66 17.06
C ILE A 231 -1.58 -28.59 17.92
N THR A 232 -0.26 -28.46 17.78
CA THR A 232 0.76 -29.11 18.61
C THR A 232 1.89 -28.12 18.87
N ASP A 233 2.92 -28.51 19.65
CA ASP A 233 4.12 -27.66 19.81
C ASP A 233 4.90 -27.46 18.50
N ARG A 234 4.66 -28.28 17.49
CA ARG A 234 5.34 -28.20 16.18
C ARG A 234 4.46 -27.78 15.03
N LEU A 235 3.14 -27.74 15.21
CA LEU A 235 2.19 -27.44 14.13
C LEU A 235 1.27 -26.32 14.53
N SER A 236 1.29 -25.24 13.76
CA SER A 236 0.36 -24.13 13.90
C SER A 236 -0.40 -23.82 12.60
N PHE A 237 -1.61 -23.30 12.75
CA PHE A 237 -2.49 -22.91 11.67
C PHE A 237 -3.00 -21.49 11.91
N ARG A 238 -3.06 -20.68 10.85
CA ARG A 238 -3.68 -19.34 10.85
C ARG A 238 -4.63 -19.21 9.67
N PHE A 239 -5.72 -18.53 9.90
CA PHE A 239 -6.71 -18.25 8.87
C PHE A 239 -7.27 -16.84 9.03
N ASP A 240 -7.28 -16.08 7.95
CA ASP A 240 -7.81 -14.73 7.85
C ASP A 240 -8.89 -14.66 6.80
N VAL A 241 -10.00 -14.02 7.15
CA VAL A 241 -11.11 -13.69 6.23
C VAL A 241 -11.45 -12.23 6.40
N GLU A 242 -11.57 -11.52 5.29
CA GLU A 242 -12.06 -10.15 5.25
C GLU A 242 -13.10 -10.04 4.14
N HIS A 243 -14.22 -9.43 4.47
CA HIS A 243 -15.21 -8.97 3.52
C HIS A 243 -15.47 -7.50 3.81
N TYR A 244 -15.31 -6.65 2.81
CA TYR A 244 -15.60 -5.24 2.94
C TYR A 244 -16.16 -4.67 1.65
N GLU A 245 -17.04 -3.70 1.81
CA GLU A 245 -17.68 -3.01 0.71
C GLU A 245 -17.76 -1.51 0.97
N LYS A 246 -17.80 -0.76 -0.10
CA LYS A 246 -17.98 0.69 -0.10
C LYS A 246 -18.83 1.10 -1.30
N SER A 247 -19.88 1.85 -1.02
CA SER A 247 -20.74 2.48 -2.02
C SER A 247 -20.80 3.98 -1.74
N VAL A 248 -20.22 4.81 -2.60
CA VAL A 248 -20.11 6.26 -2.38
C VAL A 248 -20.26 7.02 -3.68
N SER A 249 -20.74 8.28 -3.59
CA SER A 249 -20.74 9.19 -4.75
C SER A 249 -19.30 9.50 -5.19
N GLU A 250 -19.00 9.44 -6.49
CA GLU A 250 -17.67 9.70 -7.02
C GLU A 250 -17.50 11.15 -7.43
N GLN A 251 -16.50 11.85 -6.84
CA GLN A 251 -16.20 13.23 -7.17
C GLN A 251 -15.53 13.33 -8.55
N ALA A 252 -15.91 14.32 -9.35
CA ALA A 252 -15.32 14.59 -10.66
C ALA A 252 -13.87 15.07 -10.55
N ALA A 253 -13.00 14.62 -11.47
CA ALA A 253 -11.68 15.19 -11.69
C ALA A 253 -11.73 16.35 -12.70
N ILE A 254 -10.76 17.26 -12.65
CA ILE A 254 -10.63 18.39 -13.57
C ILE A 254 -9.54 18.07 -14.59
N ALA A 255 -9.87 18.08 -15.87
CA ALA A 255 -8.92 17.86 -16.95
C ALA A 255 -8.03 19.09 -17.16
N LEU A 256 -6.79 18.90 -17.53
CA LEU A 256 -5.90 19.97 -17.96
C LEU A 256 -6.38 20.56 -19.29
N LEU A 257 -6.29 21.87 -19.40
CA LEU A 257 -6.49 22.53 -20.69
C LEU A 257 -5.29 22.25 -21.62
N PRO A 258 -5.48 22.29 -22.95
CA PRO A 258 -4.38 22.18 -23.90
C PRO A 258 -3.28 23.21 -23.62
N ALA A 259 -2.02 22.79 -23.78
CA ALA A 259 -0.90 23.71 -23.63
C ALA A 259 -0.90 24.80 -24.73
N VAL A 260 -0.69 26.05 -24.35
CA VAL A 260 -0.48 27.16 -25.24
C VAL A 260 0.95 27.66 -25.09
N ASN A 261 1.70 27.70 -26.19
CA ASN A 261 3.13 28.05 -26.18
C ASN A 261 3.95 27.20 -25.15
N GLY A 262 3.67 25.91 -25.06
CA GLY A 262 4.37 24.98 -24.16
C GLY A 262 3.97 25.11 -22.67
N ARG A 263 2.91 25.84 -22.34
CA ARG A 263 2.42 26.01 -20.96
C ARG A 263 0.95 25.62 -20.83
N VAL A 264 0.63 24.89 -19.77
CA VAL A 264 -0.72 24.61 -19.32
C VAL A 264 -1.13 25.67 -18.30
N THR A 265 -2.29 26.28 -18.49
CA THR A 265 -2.87 27.23 -17.49
C THR A 265 -3.83 26.45 -16.61
N LEU A 266 -3.55 26.40 -15.30
CA LEU A 266 -4.41 25.75 -14.31
C LEU A 266 -5.55 26.70 -13.92
N PRO A 267 -6.77 26.19 -13.66
CA PRO A 267 -7.83 27.02 -13.08
C PRO A 267 -7.45 27.41 -11.63
N PRO A 268 -8.05 28.45 -11.08
CA PRO A 268 -7.99 28.72 -9.65
C PRO A 268 -8.42 27.45 -8.87
N VAL A 269 -7.80 27.20 -7.72
CA VAL A 269 -8.20 26.06 -6.87
C VAL A 269 -9.66 26.25 -6.45
N PRO A 270 -10.58 25.37 -6.82
CA PRO A 270 -11.98 25.50 -6.40
C PRO A 270 -12.12 25.28 -4.89
N ASP A 271 -13.27 25.65 -4.35
CA ASP A 271 -13.61 25.28 -2.98
C ASP A 271 -13.53 23.76 -2.82
N ASN A 272 -12.94 23.30 -1.73
CA ASN A 272 -12.72 21.87 -1.48
C ASN A 272 -14.01 21.03 -1.32
N LYS A 273 -15.16 21.71 -1.15
CA LYS A 273 -16.49 21.10 -1.14
C LYS A 273 -17.10 20.96 -2.54
N THR A 274 -16.47 21.54 -3.57
CA THR A 274 -17.00 21.50 -4.93
C THR A 274 -17.01 20.10 -5.49
N ASN A 275 -18.16 19.64 -5.96
CA ASN A 275 -18.31 18.44 -6.78
C ASN A 275 -19.06 18.80 -8.07
N LEU A 276 -18.52 18.43 -9.21
CA LEU A 276 -19.12 18.64 -10.52
C LEU A 276 -19.93 17.42 -10.98
N ALA A 277 -19.82 16.30 -10.27
CA ALA A 277 -20.58 15.08 -10.52
C ALA A 277 -21.97 15.14 -9.88
N GLY A 278 -22.91 14.37 -10.44
CA GLY A 278 -24.22 14.15 -9.80
C GLY A 278 -24.14 13.15 -8.64
N GLU A 279 -25.01 13.26 -7.65
CA GLU A 279 -25.07 12.37 -6.50
C GLU A 279 -25.25 10.88 -6.92
N TRP A 280 -25.95 10.63 -8.01
CA TRP A 280 -26.20 9.28 -8.55
C TRP A 280 -24.96 8.62 -9.18
N GLN A 281 -23.86 9.36 -9.36
CA GLN A 281 -22.60 8.82 -9.90
C GLN A 281 -21.87 8.06 -8.81
N GLN A 282 -22.28 6.83 -8.61
CA GLN A 282 -21.78 5.96 -7.56
C GLN A 282 -20.50 5.22 -7.98
N TYR A 283 -19.68 4.98 -6.99
CA TYR A 283 -18.59 4.01 -6.98
C TYR A 283 -18.97 2.91 -6.00
N ASP A 284 -19.32 1.75 -6.54
CA ASP A 284 -19.71 0.57 -5.77
C ASP A 284 -18.59 -0.47 -5.87
N ALA A 285 -18.00 -0.85 -4.76
CA ALA A 285 -16.93 -1.84 -4.76
C ALA A 285 -17.06 -2.79 -3.56
N ASN A 286 -16.82 -4.07 -3.83
CA ASN A 286 -16.85 -5.15 -2.87
C ASN A 286 -15.54 -5.93 -2.93
N ALA A 287 -14.96 -6.27 -1.79
CA ALA A 287 -13.73 -7.06 -1.72
C ALA A 287 -13.85 -8.22 -0.72
N GLN A 288 -13.22 -9.33 -1.08
CA GLN A 288 -13.11 -10.52 -0.25
C GLN A 288 -11.67 -11.02 -0.27
N ASN A 289 -11.10 -11.23 0.93
CA ASN A 289 -9.76 -11.74 1.09
C ASN A 289 -9.78 -12.99 1.99
N TYR A 290 -9.10 -14.03 1.57
CA TYR A 290 -8.93 -15.29 2.30
C TYR A 290 -7.46 -15.65 2.32
N LEU A 291 -6.89 -15.89 3.50
CA LEU A 291 -5.49 -16.32 3.65
C LEU A 291 -5.40 -17.43 4.70
N ALA A 292 -4.89 -18.56 4.29
CA ALA A 292 -4.55 -19.67 5.18
C ALA A 292 -3.04 -19.87 5.24
N ARG A 293 -2.51 -20.18 6.42
CA ARG A 293 -1.11 -20.50 6.65
C ARG A 293 -0.95 -21.64 7.62
N VAL A 294 -0.04 -22.55 7.27
CA VAL A 294 0.43 -23.64 8.11
C VAL A 294 1.91 -23.48 8.34
N ASP A 295 2.36 -23.53 9.57
CA ASP A 295 3.76 -23.57 9.96
C ASP A 295 4.04 -24.91 10.67
N TYR A 296 5.11 -25.60 10.28
CA TYR A 296 5.53 -26.85 10.88
C TYR A 296 7.02 -26.82 11.24
N VAL A 297 7.33 -27.06 12.51
CA VAL A 297 8.70 -27.16 13.02
C VAL A 297 9.24 -28.56 12.73
N LEU A 298 10.17 -28.67 11.79
CA LEU A 298 10.80 -29.94 11.40
C LEU A 298 11.80 -30.41 12.47
N SER A 299 12.60 -29.48 12.97
CA SER A 299 13.62 -29.71 14.02
C SER A 299 13.82 -28.40 14.79
N ASP A 300 14.71 -28.39 15.78
CA ASP A 300 15.03 -27.19 16.56
C ASP A 300 15.60 -26.04 15.71
N SER A 301 16.14 -26.33 14.53
CA SER A 301 16.76 -25.36 13.64
C SER A 301 16.03 -25.19 12.30
N TRP A 302 15.03 -26.02 11.98
CA TRP A 302 14.38 -26.00 10.67
C TRP A 302 12.85 -26.01 10.78
N GLY A 303 12.22 -25.19 9.94
CA GLY A 303 10.78 -25.13 9.79
C GLY A 303 10.36 -25.11 8.32
N VAL A 304 9.10 -25.39 8.10
CA VAL A 304 8.44 -25.22 6.81
C VAL A 304 7.17 -24.41 7.00
N LEU A 305 6.84 -23.61 6.01
CA LEU A 305 5.54 -22.96 5.94
C LEU A 305 4.89 -23.20 4.58
N PHE A 306 3.57 -23.20 4.61
CA PHE A 306 2.74 -23.20 3.43
C PHE A 306 1.66 -22.14 3.59
N GLU A 307 1.44 -21.36 2.54
CA GLU A 307 0.37 -20.35 2.48
C GLU A 307 -0.45 -20.51 1.22
N ALA A 308 -1.75 -20.27 1.34
CA ALA A 308 -2.70 -20.21 0.26
C ALA A 308 -3.62 -19.03 0.47
N GLY A 309 -3.73 -18.16 -0.53
CA GLY A 309 -4.54 -16.95 -0.46
C GLY A 309 -5.35 -16.71 -1.73
N TYR A 310 -6.49 -16.05 -1.54
CA TYR A 310 -7.37 -15.59 -2.62
C TYR A 310 -7.91 -14.22 -2.24
N ALA A 311 -7.83 -13.29 -3.18
CA ALA A 311 -8.44 -11.97 -3.07
C ALA A 311 -9.29 -11.69 -4.31
N GLU A 312 -10.49 -11.16 -4.11
CA GLU A 312 -11.40 -10.77 -5.17
C GLU A 312 -11.90 -9.36 -4.91
N THR A 313 -12.05 -8.57 -5.96
CA THR A 313 -12.72 -7.26 -5.91
C THR A 313 -13.62 -7.11 -7.13
N THR A 314 -14.87 -6.78 -6.91
CA THR A 314 -15.82 -6.37 -7.95
C THR A 314 -16.08 -4.88 -7.85
N ARG A 315 -16.30 -4.22 -8.98
CA ARG A 315 -16.48 -2.78 -9.02
C ARG A 315 -17.40 -2.30 -10.12
N ASP A 316 -18.32 -1.42 -9.75
CA ASP A 316 -19.08 -0.54 -10.63
C ASP A 316 -18.63 0.90 -10.44
N ARG A 317 -18.61 1.70 -11.51
CA ARG A 317 -18.10 3.06 -11.47
C ARG A 317 -18.75 3.97 -12.50
N ALA A 318 -19.00 5.23 -12.10
CA ALA A 318 -19.39 6.33 -12.98
C ALA A 318 -18.44 7.52 -12.81
N PHE A 319 -17.19 7.35 -13.26
CA PHE A 319 -16.14 8.38 -13.15
C PHE A 319 -16.35 9.52 -14.10
N SER A 320 -16.21 10.76 -13.66
CA SER A 320 -16.38 11.94 -14.48
C SER A 320 -15.14 12.84 -14.52
N GLN A 321 -14.97 13.48 -15.68
CA GLN A 321 -13.91 14.43 -15.96
C GLN A 321 -14.52 15.74 -16.49
N PHE A 322 -14.19 16.85 -15.85
CA PHE A 322 -14.57 18.16 -16.33
C PHE A 322 -13.50 18.69 -17.29
N GLN A 323 -13.89 19.03 -18.51
CA GLN A 323 -13.00 19.35 -19.62
C GLN A 323 -13.51 20.50 -20.48
N ASN A 324 -12.69 21.02 -21.43
CA ASN A 324 -13.05 22.03 -22.43
C ASN A 324 -13.66 23.28 -21.81
N TYR A 325 -13.14 23.71 -20.67
CA TYR A 325 -13.72 24.82 -19.91
C TYR A 325 -13.02 26.16 -20.19
N ASP A 326 -13.79 27.25 -20.07
CA ASP A 326 -13.29 28.62 -20.10
C ASP A 326 -12.93 29.09 -18.70
N LEU A 327 -11.71 29.59 -18.53
CA LEU A 327 -11.17 30.00 -17.22
C LEU A 327 -11.88 31.21 -16.60
N ASN A 328 -12.51 32.08 -17.42
CA ASN A 328 -13.17 33.28 -16.94
C ASN A 328 -14.62 33.01 -16.52
N THR A 329 -15.33 32.20 -17.28
CA THR A 329 -16.75 31.89 -17.03
C THR A 329 -16.97 30.61 -16.23
N GLY A 330 -16.00 29.69 -16.23
CA GLY A 330 -16.13 28.36 -15.65
C GLY A 330 -16.98 27.40 -16.48
N GLU A 331 -17.57 27.86 -17.63
CA GLU A 331 -18.38 27.02 -18.52
C GLU A 331 -17.51 25.95 -19.17
N GLY A 332 -17.99 24.70 -19.21
CA GLY A 332 -17.30 23.60 -19.82
C GLY A 332 -18.18 22.34 -19.91
N GLU A 333 -17.54 21.18 -20.06
CA GLU A 333 -18.21 19.93 -20.29
C GLU A 333 -17.80 18.92 -19.21
N LEU A 334 -18.78 18.19 -18.66
CA LEU A 334 -18.54 17.01 -17.83
C LEU A 334 -18.68 15.77 -18.67
N ARG A 335 -17.62 15.01 -18.81
CA ARG A 335 -17.58 13.72 -19.51
C ARG A 335 -17.63 12.57 -18.50
N ILE A 336 -18.52 11.60 -18.72
CA ILE A 336 -18.71 10.48 -17.80
C ILE A 336 -18.25 9.18 -18.46
N PHE A 337 -17.46 8.40 -17.71
CA PHE A 337 -16.98 7.08 -18.06
C PHE A 337 -17.62 6.05 -17.16
N TYR A 338 -18.31 5.10 -17.73
CA TYR A 338 -18.94 4.02 -16.99
C TYR A 338 -18.10 2.74 -17.03
N SER A 339 -18.03 2.07 -15.91
CA SER A 339 -17.57 0.69 -15.80
C SER A 339 -18.60 -0.09 -15.00
N ARG A 340 -18.94 -1.28 -15.46
CA ARG A 340 -19.92 -2.17 -14.80
C ARG A 340 -19.36 -3.58 -14.74
N ASP A 341 -19.62 -4.28 -13.63
CA ASP A 341 -19.20 -5.66 -13.38
C ASP A 341 -17.72 -5.90 -13.65
N GLN A 342 -16.86 -4.93 -13.30
CA GLN A 342 -15.43 -5.15 -13.37
C GLN A 342 -15.02 -6.14 -12.27
N GLN A 343 -14.31 -7.20 -12.64
CA GLN A 343 -13.82 -8.23 -11.72
C GLN A 343 -12.31 -8.27 -11.72
N PHE A 344 -11.74 -8.43 -10.53
CA PHE A 344 -10.32 -8.56 -10.29
C PHE A 344 -10.08 -9.67 -9.28
N ASP A 345 -9.20 -10.62 -9.62
CA ASP A 345 -8.89 -11.78 -8.80
C ASP A 345 -7.38 -11.92 -8.63
N ASN A 346 -6.93 -12.24 -7.43
CA ASN A 346 -5.56 -12.62 -7.15
C ASN A 346 -5.56 -13.97 -6.40
N THR A 347 -4.82 -14.95 -6.91
CA THR A 347 -4.57 -16.22 -6.23
C THR A 347 -3.09 -16.34 -5.91
N ASN A 348 -2.77 -16.67 -4.66
CA ASN A 348 -1.40 -16.77 -4.18
C ASN A 348 -1.16 -18.10 -3.49
N TYR A 349 -0.03 -18.76 -3.83
CA TYR A 349 0.49 -19.89 -3.08
C TYR A 349 1.96 -19.68 -2.78
N ARG A 350 2.39 -20.07 -1.59
CA ARG A 350 3.79 -20.06 -1.18
C ARG A 350 4.11 -21.30 -0.35
N GLY A 351 5.25 -21.93 -0.69
CA GLY A 351 5.89 -22.92 0.14
C GLY A 351 7.32 -22.49 0.44
N GLU A 352 7.75 -22.57 1.69
CA GLU A 352 9.09 -22.16 2.12
C GLU A 352 9.64 -23.13 3.15
N VAL A 353 10.91 -23.50 2.98
CA VAL A 353 11.73 -24.17 3.99
C VAL A 353 12.72 -23.15 4.52
N TYR A 354 12.77 -22.97 5.81
CA TYR A 354 13.66 -22.01 6.46
C TYR A 354 14.37 -22.64 7.65
N GLY A 355 15.56 -22.15 7.95
CA GLY A 355 16.30 -22.68 9.08
C GLY A 355 17.66 -22.06 9.29
N GLU A 356 18.31 -22.52 10.36
CA GLU A 356 19.63 -22.06 10.77
C GLU A 356 20.69 -23.14 10.60
N VAL A 357 21.85 -22.76 10.06
CA VAL A 357 23.04 -23.60 9.94
C VAL A 357 24.26 -22.79 10.37
N VAL A 358 25.15 -23.40 11.16
CA VAL A 358 26.39 -22.77 11.58
C VAL A 358 27.56 -23.38 10.83
N THR A 359 28.36 -22.55 10.15
CA THR A 359 29.58 -22.95 9.43
C THR A 359 30.79 -22.15 9.95
N GLY A 360 31.58 -22.75 10.82
CA GLY A 360 32.68 -22.07 11.48
C GLY A 360 32.18 -20.86 12.31
N PRO A 361 32.62 -19.62 12.04
CA PRO A 361 32.18 -18.43 12.78
C PRO A 361 30.88 -17.80 12.21
N ILE A 362 30.28 -18.39 11.18
CA ILE A 362 29.13 -17.82 10.47
C ILE A 362 27.87 -18.58 10.83
N THR A 363 26.86 -17.85 11.26
CA THR A 363 25.48 -18.36 11.38
C THR A 363 24.69 -17.96 10.15
N HIS A 364 24.18 -18.92 9.41
CA HIS A 364 23.34 -18.77 8.23
C HIS A 364 21.89 -18.93 8.59
N ASN A 365 21.05 -17.94 8.32
CA ASN A 365 19.60 -18.04 8.35
C ASN A 365 19.10 -18.16 6.91
N LEU A 366 18.83 -19.40 6.51
CA LEU A 366 18.49 -19.77 5.14
C LEU A 366 16.98 -19.83 4.94
N SER A 367 16.53 -19.37 3.78
CA SER A 367 15.16 -19.59 3.28
C SER A 367 15.22 -20.05 1.82
N PHE A 368 14.50 -21.12 1.52
CA PHE A 368 14.29 -21.64 0.17
C PHE A 368 12.78 -21.67 -0.08
N GLY A 369 12.31 -20.96 -1.07
CA GLY A 369 10.89 -20.88 -1.29
C GLY A 369 10.48 -20.89 -2.76
N TYR A 370 9.22 -21.24 -2.95
CA TYR A 370 8.51 -21.12 -4.22
C TYR A 370 7.24 -20.33 -4.00
N THR A 371 7.02 -19.37 -4.89
CA THR A 371 5.79 -18.57 -4.92
C THR A 371 5.13 -18.67 -6.28
N THR A 372 3.80 -18.62 -6.30
CA THR A 372 3.01 -18.42 -7.52
C THR A 372 1.87 -17.46 -7.22
N ASN A 373 1.76 -16.42 -8.08
CA ASN A 373 0.68 -15.45 -8.03
C ASN A 373 0.00 -15.41 -9.39
N THR A 374 -1.30 -15.65 -9.43
CA THR A 374 -2.13 -15.42 -10.62
C THR A 374 -3.01 -14.22 -10.35
N ARG A 375 -2.92 -13.19 -11.21
CA ARG A 375 -3.75 -11.99 -11.16
C ARG A 375 -4.62 -11.94 -12.41
N ALA A 376 -5.93 -12.03 -12.23
CA ALA A 376 -6.88 -11.96 -13.32
C ALA A 376 -7.73 -10.70 -13.25
N SER A 377 -8.20 -10.22 -14.38
CA SER A 377 -9.20 -9.16 -14.46
C SER A 377 -10.12 -9.36 -15.64
N ASN A 378 -11.37 -8.96 -15.48
CA ASN A 378 -12.39 -8.94 -16.53
C ASN A 378 -13.12 -7.60 -16.50
N THR A 379 -13.19 -6.94 -17.66
CA THR A 379 -13.86 -5.64 -17.82
C THR A 379 -14.85 -5.70 -18.96
N PRO A 380 -16.15 -5.84 -18.67
CA PRO A 380 -17.20 -5.78 -19.67
C PRO A 380 -17.28 -4.39 -20.33
N GLY A 381 -17.58 -4.37 -21.63
CA GLY A 381 -17.86 -3.15 -22.37
C GLY A 381 -19.30 -2.68 -22.16
N VAL A 382 -19.47 -1.38 -21.93
CA VAL A 382 -20.78 -0.77 -21.71
C VAL A 382 -21.04 0.40 -22.68
N THR A 383 -22.32 0.68 -22.96
CA THR A 383 -22.77 1.88 -23.69
C THR A 383 -22.73 3.11 -22.79
N GLY A 384 -22.90 4.30 -23.35
CA GLY A 384 -22.98 5.54 -22.59
C GLY A 384 -21.64 6.06 -22.07
N THR A 385 -20.54 5.30 -22.26
CA THR A 385 -19.19 5.81 -22.01
C THR A 385 -18.95 7.05 -22.86
N GLN A 386 -18.47 8.13 -22.21
CA GLN A 386 -18.21 9.42 -22.85
C GLN A 386 -19.44 10.31 -23.10
N SER A 387 -20.51 10.11 -22.35
CA SER A 387 -21.61 11.08 -22.35
C SER A 387 -21.12 12.46 -21.87
N LEU A 388 -21.53 13.51 -22.59
CA LEU A 388 -21.14 14.88 -22.30
C LEU A 388 -22.33 15.68 -21.77
N PHE A 389 -22.08 16.48 -20.71
CA PHE A 389 -23.04 17.38 -20.09
C PHE A 389 -22.44 18.78 -19.98
N ASN A 390 -23.25 19.83 -20.20
CA ASN A 390 -22.84 21.18 -19.89
C ASN A 390 -22.70 21.32 -18.37
N GLN A 391 -21.54 21.78 -17.92
CA GLN A 391 -21.23 21.96 -16.50
C GLN A 391 -20.47 23.28 -16.28
N ASN A 392 -20.47 23.80 -15.06
CA ASN A 392 -19.74 25.03 -14.72
C ASN A 392 -18.90 24.79 -13.45
N LEU A 393 -17.62 25.14 -13.53
CA LEU A 393 -16.66 24.96 -12.43
C LEU A 393 -16.98 25.78 -11.19
N TYR A 394 -17.49 27.00 -11.41
CA TYR A 394 -17.75 27.98 -10.34
C TYR A 394 -19.20 27.96 -9.84
N ASN A 395 -20.11 27.42 -10.66
CA ASN A 395 -21.53 27.27 -10.32
C ASN A 395 -22.03 25.92 -10.82
N PRO A 396 -21.71 24.82 -10.11
CA PRO A 396 -22.05 23.46 -10.54
C PRO A 396 -23.55 23.27 -10.78
N ARG A 397 -23.88 22.54 -11.85
CA ARG A 397 -25.24 22.22 -12.29
C ARG A 397 -25.58 20.79 -11.92
N GLU A 398 -26.84 20.54 -11.65
CA GLU A 398 -27.37 19.21 -11.48
C GLU A 398 -27.28 18.41 -12.77
N ILE A 399 -26.85 17.15 -12.69
CA ILE A 399 -26.67 16.23 -13.81
C ILE A 399 -27.71 15.11 -13.70
N ALA A 400 -28.53 14.94 -14.75
CA ALA A 400 -29.53 13.89 -14.79
C ALA A 400 -28.89 12.50 -14.99
N PRO A 401 -29.41 11.43 -14.33
CA PRO A 401 -28.96 10.05 -14.52
C PRO A 401 -29.08 9.60 -15.97
N GLN A 402 -28.16 8.75 -16.42
CA GLN A 402 -28.17 8.11 -17.72
C GLN A 402 -28.25 6.59 -17.60
N ASN A 403 -28.97 5.97 -18.53
CA ASN A 403 -29.02 4.52 -18.65
C ASN A 403 -27.81 4.02 -19.46
N VAL A 404 -27.14 3.02 -18.96
CA VAL A 404 -26.07 2.28 -19.62
C VAL A 404 -26.44 0.83 -19.77
N SER A 405 -25.99 0.18 -20.84
CA SER A 405 -26.20 -1.24 -21.09
C SER A 405 -24.92 -1.90 -21.57
N PHE A 406 -24.80 -3.21 -21.39
CA PHE A 406 -23.66 -3.97 -21.90
C PHE A 406 -23.65 -4.03 -23.41
N THR A 407 -22.47 -3.94 -24.01
CA THR A 407 -22.27 -4.04 -25.46
C THR A 407 -22.03 -5.47 -25.94
N GLY A 408 -21.76 -6.40 -25.01
CA GLY A 408 -21.29 -7.75 -25.32
C GLY A 408 -19.76 -7.82 -25.57
N ALA A 409 -19.08 -6.68 -25.72
CA ALA A 409 -17.62 -6.64 -25.72
C ALA A 409 -17.08 -6.86 -24.30
N TYR A 410 -15.85 -7.38 -24.18
CA TYR A 410 -15.11 -7.39 -22.91
C TYR A 410 -13.61 -7.52 -23.14
N SER A 411 -12.83 -7.14 -22.14
CA SER A 411 -11.40 -7.40 -22.08
C SER A 411 -11.05 -8.16 -20.81
N ALA A 412 -10.17 -9.14 -20.91
CA ALA A 412 -9.68 -9.91 -19.79
C ALA A 412 -8.15 -9.98 -19.85
N VAL A 413 -7.52 -9.86 -18.69
CA VAL A 413 -6.05 -9.99 -18.54
C VAL A 413 -5.78 -11.02 -17.46
N THR A 414 -4.91 -11.97 -17.76
CA THR A 414 -4.37 -12.91 -16.77
C THR A 414 -2.87 -12.79 -16.73
N ILE A 415 -2.32 -12.66 -15.54
CA ILE A 415 -0.89 -12.55 -15.28
C ILE A 415 -0.51 -13.64 -14.29
N ASP A 416 0.40 -14.51 -14.71
CA ASP A 416 1.00 -15.52 -13.86
C ASP A 416 2.44 -15.11 -13.56
N ASP A 417 2.78 -14.95 -12.28
CA ASP A 417 4.12 -14.71 -11.76
C ASP A 417 4.48 -15.84 -10.79
N GLN A 418 5.44 -16.65 -11.14
CA GLN A 418 5.92 -17.72 -10.30
C GLN A 418 7.44 -17.71 -10.23
N GLY A 419 8.00 -18.19 -9.12
CA GLY A 419 9.45 -18.19 -8.99
C GLY A 419 9.97 -18.94 -7.78
N LEU A 420 11.18 -19.46 -7.97
CA LEU A 420 12.00 -20.04 -6.91
C LEU A 420 12.94 -18.96 -6.38
N TYR A 421 13.11 -18.92 -5.07
CA TYR A 421 14.08 -18.03 -4.45
C TYR A 421 14.90 -18.75 -3.38
N VAL A 422 16.12 -18.26 -3.19
CA VAL A 422 16.99 -18.56 -2.07
C VAL A 422 17.42 -17.27 -1.42
N PHE A 423 17.44 -17.25 -0.12
CA PHE A 423 17.86 -16.13 0.69
C PHE A 423 18.70 -16.62 1.86
N ASP A 424 19.85 -15.98 2.09
CA ASP A 424 20.74 -16.25 3.21
C ASP A 424 21.03 -14.96 3.95
N ARG A 425 20.75 -14.95 5.24
CA ARG A 425 21.15 -13.89 6.16
C ARG A 425 22.27 -14.45 7.04
N MET A 426 23.50 -14.11 6.66
CA MET A 426 24.73 -14.56 7.30
C MET A 426 25.11 -13.61 8.42
N GLN A 427 25.17 -14.11 9.65
CA GLN A 427 25.71 -13.39 10.80
C GLN A 427 27.19 -13.75 10.96
N LEU A 428 28.09 -12.74 10.87
CA LEU A 428 29.54 -12.90 11.01
C LEU A 428 30.00 -12.25 12.33
N GLY A 429 30.10 -13.05 13.36
CA GLY A 429 30.31 -12.56 14.73
C GLY A 429 29.16 -11.67 15.20
N GLU A 430 29.43 -10.71 16.08
CA GLU A 430 28.39 -9.84 16.65
C GLU A 430 28.16 -8.56 15.83
N LEU A 431 29.10 -8.17 14.97
CA LEU A 431 29.16 -6.85 14.36
C LEU A 431 28.64 -6.82 12.91
N TRP A 432 28.79 -7.90 12.16
CA TRP A 432 28.52 -7.92 10.74
C TRP A 432 27.39 -8.88 10.36
N GLN A 433 26.54 -8.41 9.48
CA GLN A 433 25.53 -9.25 8.82
C GLN A 433 25.61 -9.01 7.30
N VAL A 434 25.56 -10.08 6.53
CA VAL A 434 25.47 -10.05 5.07
C VAL A 434 24.20 -10.76 4.65
N LEU A 435 23.44 -10.13 3.77
CA LEU A 435 22.27 -10.71 3.15
C LEU A 435 22.56 -10.95 1.68
N ALA A 436 22.27 -12.15 1.21
CA ALA A 436 22.34 -12.51 -0.20
C ALA A 436 21.08 -13.28 -0.62
N GLY A 437 20.49 -12.87 -1.70
CA GLY A 437 19.29 -13.49 -2.24
C GLY A 437 19.31 -13.57 -3.75
N LEU A 438 18.66 -14.59 -4.29
CA LEU A 438 18.48 -14.79 -5.73
C LEU A 438 17.09 -15.34 -5.99
N ARG A 439 16.36 -14.77 -6.93
CA ARG A 439 15.09 -15.28 -7.43
C ARG A 439 15.18 -15.57 -8.92
N ARG A 440 14.74 -16.75 -9.34
CA ARG A 440 14.44 -17.07 -10.73
C ARG A 440 12.93 -17.07 -10.90
N GLY A 441 12.42 -16.11 -11.70
CA GLY A 441 11.01 -15.90 -11.96
C GLY A 441 10.63 -16.27 -13.39
N ASP A 442 9.42 -16.85 -13.52
CA ASP A 442 8.69 -17.01 -14.76
C ASP A 442 7.49 -16.05 -14.74
N TYR A 443 7.38 -15.21 -15.75
CA TYR A 443 6.28 -14.27 -15.94
C TYR A 443 5.53 -14.58 -17.23
N ARG A 444 4.22 -14.69 -17.15
CA ARG A 444 3.34 -14.86 -18.30
C ARG A 444 2.17 -13.90 -18.21
N THR A 445 1.87 -13.21 -19.31
CA THR A 445 0.63 -12.45 -19.44
C THR A 445 -0.17 -12.90 -20.66
N GLU A 446 -1.49 -12.94 -20.49
CA GLU A 446 -2.47 -13.23 -21.53
C GLU A 446 -3.50 -12.11 -21.55
N ASN A 447 -3.57 -11.38 -22.67
CA ASN A 447 -4.56 -10.34 -22.92
C ASN A 447 -5.59 -10.84 -23.94
N LEU A 448 -6.85 -10.99 -23.50
CA LEU A 448 -7.98 -11.33 -24.33
C LEU A 448 -8.85 -10.09 -24.57
N SER A 449 -9.14 -9.78 -25.82
CA SER A 449 -10.13 -8.76 -26.21
C SER A 449 -11.22 -9.41 -27.04
N VAL A 450 -12.46 -9.17 -26.68
CA VAL A 450 -13.65 -9.64 -27.40
C VAL A 450 -14.49 -8.42 -27.79
N LEU A 451 -14.71 -8.24 -29.08
CA LEU A 451 -15.57 -7.19 -29.62
C LEU A 451 -17.04 -7.55 -29.52
N ALA A 452 -17.93 -6.58 -29.66
CA ALA A 452 -19.38 -6.78 -29.60
C ALA A 452 -19.92 -7.75 -30.67
N ASP A 453 -19.22 -7.90 -31.80
CA ASP A 453 -19.55 -8.87 -32.87
C ASP A 453 -19.02 -10.30 -32.59
N GLY A 454 -18.37 -10.50 -31.43
CA GLY A 454 -17.77 -11.77 -31.02
C GLY A 454 -16.36 -12.01 -31.54
N THR A 455 -15.78 -11.08 -32.29
CA THR A 455 -14.38 -11.18 -32.74
C THR A 455 -13.43 -11.22 -31.54
N ARG A 456 -12.55 -12.23 -31.50
CA ARG A 456 -11.63 -12.49 -30.40
C ARG A 456 -10.18 -12.25 -30.82
N THR A 457 -9.45 -11.57 -29.98
CA THR A 457 -8.00 -11.38 -30.11
C THR A 457 -7.33 -11.80 -28.81
N VAL A 458 -6.34 -12.70 -28.89
CA VAL A 458 -5.52 -13.13 -27.76
C VAL A 458 -4.08 -12.71 -28.02
N ARG A 459 -3.44 -12.11 -27.02
CA ARG A 459 -2.01 -11.77 -27.04
C ARG A 459 -1.35 -12.42 -25.86
N LEU A 460 -0.24 -13.08 -26.09
CA LEU A 460 0.56 -13.80 -25.09
C LEU A 460 1.96 -13.22 -25.02
N TYR A 461 2.47 -13.12 -23.84
CA TYR A 461 3.86 -12.78 -23.57
C TYR A 461 4.39 -13.64 -22.42
N ASN A 462 5.65 -14.10 -22.52
CA ASN A 462 6.35 -14.84 -21.49
C ASN A 462 7.76 -14.29 -21.33
N ALA A 463 8.24 -14.18 -20.09
CA ALA A 463 9.61 -13.82 -19.76
C ALA A 463 10.14 -14.67 -18.61
N GLN A 464 11.48 -14.82 -18.56
CA GLN A 464 12.16 -15.48 -17.46
C GLN A 464 13.33 -14.60 -17.03
N GLU A 465 13.29 -14.14 -15.77
CA GLU A 465 14.29 -13.25 -15.24
C GLU A 465 14.90 -13.79 -13.93
N THR A 466 16.14 -13.36 -13.67
CA THR A 466 16.83 -13.70 -12.42
C THR A 466 17.27 -12.42 -11.73
N THR A 467 16.72 -12.17 -10.55
CA THR A 467 16.97 -10.94 -9.78
C THR A 467 17.80 -11.23 -8.53
N PRO A 468 18.98 -10.61 -8.38
CA PRO A 468 19.78 -10.64 -7.18
C PRO A 468 19.33 -9.60 -6.16
N SER A 469 19.64 -9.88 -4.90
CA SER A 469 19.57 -8.93 -3.79
C SER A 469 20.77 -9.12 -2.89
N LEU A 470 21.44 -8.04 -2.55
CA LEU A 470 22.61 -8.07 -1.67
C LEU A 470 22.56 -6.93 -0.68
N ALA A 471 22.88 -7.22 0.58
CA ALA A 471 23.08 -6.17 1.56
C ALA A 471 24.18 -6.53 2.57
N VAL A 472 24.82 -5.49 3.09
CA VAL A 472 25.79 -5.60 4.16
C VAL A 472 25.35 -4.66 5.29
N MET A 473 25.41 -5.16 6.51
CA MET A 473 25.07 -4.40 7.71
C MET A 473 26.23 -4.48 8.70
N TYR A 474 26.56 -3.33 9.29
CA TYR A 474 27.52 -3.20 10.37
C TYR A 474 26.84 -2.65 11.62
N LYS A 475 26.92 -3.41 12.71
CA LYS A 475 26.33 -3.06 14.01
C LYS A 475 27.42 -2.82 15.05
N PRO A 476 27.98 -1.60 15.12
CA PRO A 476 29.00 -1.27 16.13
C PRO A 476 28.49 -1.38 17.56
N ARG A 477 27.18 -1.31 17.74
CA ARG A 477 26.41 -1.51 18.97
C ARG A 477 25.06 -2.12 18.62
N GLN A 478 24.41 -2.78 19.55
CA GLN A 478 23.10 -3.41 19.32
C GLN A 478 21.98 -2.41 18.99
N ASP A 479 22.14 -1.15 19.41
CA ASP A 479 21.19 -0.05 19.16
C ASP A 479 21.57 0.83 17.95
N VAL A 480 22.61 0.47 17.18
CA VAL A 480 23.09 1.20 15.99
C VAL A 480 23.33 0.22 14.86
N SER A 481 22.73 0.50 13.72
CA SER A 481 22.90 -0.29 12.48
C SER A 481 23.25 0.65 11.33
N LEU A 482 24.34 0.35 10.63
CA LEU A 482 24.75 0.98 9.37
C LEU A 482 24.61 -0.06 8.27
N TYR A 483 24.04 0.29 7.12
CA TYR A 483 23.84 -0.68 6.05
C TYR A 483 24.08 -0.08 4.66
N ALA A 484 24.37 -0.97 3.71
CA ALA A 484 24.34 -0.72 2.29
C ALA A 484 23.65 -1.89 1.59
N SER A 485 22.79 -1.61 0.63
CA SER A 485 22.06 -2.62 -0.13
C SER A 485 22.00 -2.32 -1.62
N TYR A 486 21.92 -3.40 -2.39
CA TYR A 486 21.64 -3.42 -3.83
C TYR A 486 20.52 -4.43 -4.08
N VAL A 487 19.46 -3.98 -4.76
CA VAL A 487 18.29 -4.82 -5.07
C VAL A 487 17.83 -4.52 -6.49
N GLU A 488 17.62 -5.57 -7.27
CA GLU A 488 16.96 -5.46 -8.56
C GLU A 488 15.45 -5.69 -8.44
N GLY A 489 14.69 -4.97 -9.25
CA GLY A 489 13.24 -5.05 -9.34
C GLY A 489 12.79 -5.36 -10.76
N LEU A 490 11.61 -5.95 -10.88
CA LEU A 490 10.95 -6.24 -12.16
C LEU A 490 9.52 -5.74 -12.12
N GLU A 491 9.09 -5.08 -13.19
CA GLU A 491 7.71 -4.59 -13.30
C GLU A 491 7.13 -4.82 -14.70
N GLU A 492 5.81 -4.77 -14.78
CA GLU A 492 5.10 -4.89 -16.03
C GLU A 492 5.30 -3.65 -16.90
N SER A 493 5.66 -3.82 -18.16
CA SER A 493 5.90 -2.72 -19.09
C SER A 493 4.69 -2.33 -19.93
N GLY A 494 3.64 -3.15 -19.89
CA GLY A 494 2.41 -2.91 -20.63
C GLY A 494 2.48 -3.24 -22.10
N GLN A 495 1.64 -2.59 -22.89
CA GLN A 495 1.39 -2.86 -24.29
C GLN A 495 1.58 -1.59 -25.13
N ALA A 496 2.18 -1.74 -26.31
CA ALA A 496 2.30 -0.64 -27.27
C ALA A 496 0.91 -0.10 -27.66
N PRO A 497 0.72 1.22 -27.66
CA PRO A 497 -0.55 1.84 -28.00
C PRO A 497 -0.93 1.64 -29.47
N ALA A 498 -2.21 1.79 -29.79
CA ALA A 498 -2.74 1.54 -31.14
C ALA A 498 -2.15 2.43 -32.24
N ASN A 499 -1.59 3.59 -31.89
CA ASN A 499 -0.95 4.52 -32.79
C ASN A 499 0.56 4.27 -33.00
N ALA A 500 1.16 3.30 -32.29
CA ALA A 500 2.55 2.92 -32.47
C ALA A 500 2.77 2.04 -33.71
N ALA A 501 3.97 2.07 -34.31
CA ALA A 501 4.33 1.21 -35.44
C ALA A 501 4.26 -0.29 -35.05
N ASN A 502 4.55 -0.62 -33.81
CA ASN A 502 4.40 -1.95 -33.20
C ASN A 502 3.11 -2.04 -32.35
N ALA A 503 2.03 -1.43 -32.82
CA ALA A 503 0.75 -1.38 -32.11
C ALA A 503 0.38 -2.71 -31.46
N PHE A 504 -0.01 -2.65 -30.18
CA PHE A 504 -0.47 -3.80 -29.39
C PHE A 504 0.59 -4.86 -29.07
N GLN A 505 1.88 -4.63 -29.38
CA GLN A 505 2.96 -5.50 -28.92
C GLN A 505 3.06 -5.41 -27.39
N LEU A 506 3.12 -6.56 -26.72
CA LEU A 506 3.49 -6.64 -25.31
C LEU A 506 5.01 -6.47 -25.19
N LEU A 507 5.44 -5.64 -24.25
CA LEU A 507 6.85 -5.35 -24.01
C LEU A 507 7.46 -6.31 -23.00
N ASP A 508 8.77 -6.45 -23.03
CA ASP A 508 9.56 -7.13 -22.01
C ASP A 508 9.34 -6.49 -20.64
N PRO A 509 9.48 -7.22 -19.50
CA PRO A 509 9.45 -6.63 -18.20
C PRO A 509 10.46 -5.48 -18.07
N ALA A 510 10.03 -4.41 -17.42
CA ALA A 510 10.93 -3.31 -17.10
C ALA A 510 11.80 -3.69 -15.90
N GLU A 511 13.10 -3.55 -16.04
CA GLU A 511 14.05 -3.73 -14.96
C GLU A 511 14.22 -2.42 -14.18
N SER A 512 14.44 -2.55 -12.88
CA SER A 512 14.82 -1.45 -12.01
C SER A 512 15.95 -1.85 -11.09
N GLU A 513 16.84 -0.91 -10.79
CA GLU A 513 17.93 -1.09 -9.85
C GLU A 513 17.76 -0.11 -8.68
N GLN A 514 18.00 -0.59 -7.46
CA GLN A 514 18.05 0.25 -6.27
C GLN A 514 19.35 0.07 -5.54
N ARG A 515 19.99 1.18 -5.19
CA ARG A 515 21.11 1.27 -4.26
C ARG A 515 20.69 2.11 -3.07
N GLU A 516 20.93 1.62 -1.86
CA GLU A 516 20.58 2.34 -0.64
C GLU A 516 21.68 2.20 0.39
N VAL A 517 22.01 3.33 1.06
CA VAL A 517 22.93 3.38 2.20
C VAL A 517 22.23 4.09 3.34
N GLY A 518 22.24 3.52 4.53
CA GLY A 518 21.51 4.10 5.65
C GLY A 518 22.08 3.77 7.01
N ALA A 519 21.49 4.46 8.00
CA ALA A 519 21.77 4.26 9.41
C ALA A 519 20.46 4.21 10.19
N LYS A 520 20.40 3.32 11.18
CA LYS A 520 19.27 3.17 12.09
C LYS A 520 19.74 3.20 13.54
N PHE A 521 18.93 3.81 14.39
CA PHE A 521 19.26 4.04 15.80
C PHE A 521 18.03 3.73 16.66
N ASN A 522 18.16 2.77 17.57
CA ASN A 522 17.20 2.62 18.67
C ASN A 522 17.53 3.63 19.75
N ILE A 523 16.61 4.55 20.03
CA ILE A 523 16.75 5.57 21.08
C ILE A 523 15.92 5.12 22.28
N GLY A 524 16.60 4.49 23.25
CA GLY A 524 15.93 3.76 24.32
C GLY A 524 15.22 2.48 23.76
N GLN A 525 14.16 2.04 24.45
CA GLN A 525 13.46 0.80 24.08
C GLN A 525 12.25 1.03 23.15
N LYS A 526 11.81 2.28 22.96
CA LYS A 526 10.53 2.60 22.33
C LYS A 526 10.61 3.62 21.20
N SER A 527 11.81 3.91 20.70
CA SER A 527 12.01 4.85 19.60
C SER A 527 13.00 4.32 18.57
N LEU A 528 12.67 4.49 17.30
CA LEU A 528 13.54 4.22 16.17
C LEU A 528 13.72 5.50 15.36
N ALA A 529 14.97 5.90 15.13
CA ALA A 529 15.34 6.89 14.14
C ALA A 529 16.08 6.22 12.99
N GLN A 530 15.82 6.65 11.75
CA GLN A 530 16.50 6.16 10.56
C GLN A 530 16.78 7.30 9.58
N ILE A 531 17.88 7.17 8.86
CA ILE A 531 18.25 8.03 7.74
C ILE A 531 18.81 7.16 6.63
N ALA A 532 18.45 7.44 5.40
CA ALA A 532 18.94 6.72 4.23
C ALA A 532 19.15 7.67 3.05
N TYR A 533 20.17 7.38 2.25
CA TYR A 533 20.31 7.84 0.87
C TYR A 533 19.94 6.68 -0.04
N PHE A 534 19.06 6.92 -1.01
CA PHE A 534 18.63 5.96 -2.00
C PHE A 534 18.86 6.49 -3.41
N ASP A 535 19.05 5.58 -4.34
CA ASP A 535 19.13 5.82 -5.78
C ASP A 535 18.39 4.68 -6.46
N ILE A 536 17.34 5.01 -7.22
CA ILE A 536 16.49 4.07 -7.96
C ILE A 536 16.52 4.45 -9.43
N GLU A 537 17.08 3.58 -10.26
CA GLU A 537 16.96 3.66 -11.72
C GLU A 537 15.83 2.73 -12.17
N ARG A 538 14.90 3.26 -12.96
CA ARG A 538 13.73 2.56 -13.46
C ARG A 538 13.64 2.69 -14.96
N ALA A 539 13.50 1.59 -15.70
CA ALA A 539 13.18 1.64 -17.12
C ALA A 539 11.78 2.25 -17.31
N SER A 540 11.61 3.07 -18.33
CA SER A 540 10.33 3.65 -18.70
C SER A 540 10.00 3.36 -20.17
N THR A 541 8.69 3.30 -20.47
CA THR A 541 8.21 3.14 -21.83
C THR A 541 8.25 4.47 -22.56
N PHE A 542 8.60 4.40 -23.84
CA PHE A 542 8.73 5.55 -24.71
C PHE A 542 8.31 5.21 -26.15
N GLN A 543 7.65 6.14 -26.83
CA GLN A 543 7.34 6.06 -28.25
C GLN A 543 8.30 6.95 -29.03
N ASP A 544 9.21 6.34 -29.79
CA ASP A 544 10.22 7.03 -30.58
C ASP A 544 9.55 7.87 -31.70
N PRO A 545 9.71 9.21 -31.70
CA PRO A 545 9.10 10.06 -32.71
C PRO A 545 9.61 9.82 -34.15
N ALA A 546 10.81 9.29 -34.30
CA ALA A 546 11.41 9.07 -35.64
C ALA A 546 10.94 7.74 -36.26
N THR A 547 10.83 6.69 -35.45
CA THR A 547 10.47 5.33 -35.91
C THR A 547 9.01 4.99 -35.61
N ASN A 548 8.37 5.75 -34.73
CA ASN A 548 7.05 5.49 -34.17
C ASN A 548 6.96 4.13 -33.42
N LEU A 549 8.08 3.56 -33.01
CA LEU A 549 8.14 2.35 -32.20
C LEU A 549 7.93 2.70 -30.71
N PHE A 550 7.15 1.90 -30.04
CA PHE A 550 6.97 1.97 -28.59
C PHE A 550 7.84 0.88 -27.92
N GLY A 551 8.66 1.26 -26.94
CA GLY A 551 9.62 0.35 -26.30
C GLY A 551 10.06 0.83 -24.92
N LEU A 552 10.97 0.07 -24.30
CA LEU A 552 11.61 0.34 -23.02
C LEU A 552 12.93 1.09 -23.18
N ASN A 553 12.93 2.18 -23.94
CA ASN A 553 14.15 2.94 -24.24
C ASN A 553 14.35 4.13 -23.33
N GLY A 554 13.35 4.44 -22.48
CA GLY A 554 13.39 5.50 -21.50
C GLY A 554 13.95 5.03 -20.16
N LYS A 555 14.43 5.98 -19.37
CA LYS A 555 14.84 5.79 -17.97
C LYS A 555 14.33 6.92 -17.12
N ALA A 556 13.98 6.61 -15.86
CA ALA A 556 13.72 7.59 -14.83
C ALA A 556 14.63 7.29 -13.61
N ASN A 557 15.26 8.33 -13.10
CA ASN A 557 16.06 8.24 -11.87
C ASN A 557 15.34 8.95 -10.73
N TYR A 558 15.38 8.33 -9.54
CA TYR A 558 14.84 8.88 -8.29
C TYR A 558 15.91 8.71 -7.22
N SER A 559 16.55 9.79 -6.80
CA SER A 559 17.60 9.70 -5.79
C SER A 559 17.44 10.77 -4.71
N GLY A 560 17.78 10.45 -3.47
CA GLY A 560 17.63 11.43 -2.40
C GLY A 560 17.86 10.91 -1.00
N PHE A 561 17.65 11.82 -0.06
CA PHE A 561 17.75 11.54 1.37
C PHE A 561 16.35 11.46 1.98
N GLU A 562 16.16 10.46 2.81
CA GLU A 562 14.99 10.39 3.67
C GLU A 562 15.38 10.13 5.12
N MET A 563 14.56 10.66 6.02
CA MET A 563 14.68 10.42 7.44
C MET A 563 13.31 10.17 8.07
N ALA A 564 13.30 9.36 9.11
CA ALA A 564 12.12 9.13 9.93
C ALA A 564 12.50 8.91 11.38
N TRP A 565 11.62 9.35 12.25
CA TRP A 565 11.69 9.09 13.68
C TRP A 565 10.31 8.76 14.21
N THR A 566 10.16 7.58 14.81
CA THR A 566 8.91 7.13 15.41
C THR A 566 9.19 6.60 16.82
N GLY A 567 8.38 6.99 17.80
CA GLY A 567 8.49 6.45 19.17
C GLY A 567 8.17 7.45 20.26
N GLU A 568 8.54 7.08 21.48
CA GLU A 568 8.38 7.88 22.69
C GLU A 568 9.68 8.59 23.03
N LEU A 569 9.68 9.93 23.06
CA LEU A 569 10.78 10.73 23.57
C LEU A 569 10.92 10.63 25.11
N ASN A 570 9.77 10.57 25.75
CA ASN A 570 9.65 10.37 27.19
C ASN A 570 8.22 9.86 27.49
N LYS A 571 7.87 9.64 28.77
CA LYS A 571 6.55 9.13 29.19
C LYS A 571 5.37 10.01 28.74
N GLN A 572 5.62 11.28 28.40
CA GLN A 572 4.58 12.26 28.06
C GLN A 572 4.49 12.49 26.56
N LEU A 573 5.60 12.43 25.83
CA LEU A 573 5.70 12.86 24.44
C LEU A 573 6.05 11.71 23.51
N SER A 574 5.12 11.39 22.61
CA SER A 574 5.29 10.46 21.49
C SER A 574 5.33 11.24 20.18
N ILE A 575 6.17 10.82 19.25
CA ILE A 575 6.41 11.49 17.97
C ILE A 575 6.40 10.49 16.81
N ALA A 576 5.85 10.91 15.68
CA ALA A 576 6.08 10.34 14.35
C ALA A 576 6.45 11.49 13.42
N ALA A 577 7.71 11.53 13.01
CA ALA A 577 8.24 12.59 12.14
C ALA A 577 8.96 11.97 10.96
N SER A 578 8.87 12.59 9.79
CA SER A 578 9.58 12.16 8.60
C SER A 578 9.85 13.31 7.63
N ALA A 579 10.88 13.16 6.81
CA ALA A 579 11.18 14.08 5.71
C ALA A 579 11.83 13.33 4.55
N LEU A 580 11.56 13.81 3.32
CA LEU A 580 12.20 13.41 2.08
C LEU A 580 12.69 14.65 1.35
N LEU A 581 13.93 14.58 0.87
CA LEU A 581 14.50 15.51 -0.12
C LEU A 581 15.04 14.64 -1.26
N MET A 582 14.45 14.76 -2.42
CA MET A 582 14.71 13.91 -3.57
C MET A 582 14.91 14.76 -4.82
N ASP A 583 15.72 14.26 -5.73
CA ASP A 583 15.81 14.67 -7.11
C ASP A 583 15.24 13.55 -7.99
N ALA A 584 14.33 13.88 -8.89
CA ALA A 584 13.68 12.93 -9.75
C ALA A 584 13.69 13.43 -11.20
N GLU A 585 14.23 12.62 -12.12
CA GLU A 585 14.50 13.05 -13.48
C GLU A 585 14.16 11.95 -14.50
N LEU A 586 13.48 12.35 -15.57
CA LEU A 586 13.33 11.53 -16.78
C LEU A 586 14.61 11.61 -17.61
N GLN A 587 15.24 10.47 -17.85
CA GLN A 587 16.51 10.36 -18.55
C GLN A 587 16.35 9.50 -19.83
N ASN A 588 17.06 9.87 -20.90
CA ASN A 588 17.19 9.06 -22.12
C ASN A 588 15.89 8.47 -22.67
N ASP A 589 14.78 9.22 -22.54
CA ASP A 589 13.48 8.78 -23.08
C ASP A 589 13.32 9.04 -24.58
N GLY A 590 14.37 9.54 -25.24
CA GLY A 590 14.35 9.87 -26.67
C GLY A 590 13.51 11.08 -27.05
N ASN A 591 12.75 11.64 -26.10
CA ASN A 591 11.91 12.81 -26.29
C ASN A 591 12.57 14.06 -25.67
N PRO A 592 13.12 15.00 -26.48
CA PRO A 592 13.75 16.21 -25.92
C PRO A 592 12.83 17.08 -25.05
N ALA A 593 11.52 16.87 -25.13
CA ALA A 593 10.56 17.65 -24.34
C ALA A 593 10.44 17.13 -22.87
N THR A 594 10.85 15.90 -22.61
CA THR A 594 10.72 15.23 -21.29
C THR A 594 12.07 14.99 -20.61
N VAL A 595 13.16 14.85 -21.39
CA VAL A 595 14.52 14.67 -20.81
C VAL A 595 14.89 15.80 -19.85
N GLY A 596 15.39 15.47 -18.68
CA GLY A 596 15.73 16.41 -17.62
C GLY A 596 14.51 16.98 -16.88
N ARG A 597 13.32 16.38 -17.05
CA ARG A 597 12.09 16.83 -16.41
C ARG A 597 11.73 15.96 -15.22
N VAL A 598 11.06 16.56 -14.26
CA VAL A 598 10.50 15.86 -13.10
C VAL A 598 9.32 14.99 -13.57
N PRO A 599 9.29 13.70 -13.23
CA PRO A 599 8.16 12.84 -13.58
C PRO A 599 6.83 13.36 -13.03
N GLU A 600 5.73 13.14 -13.78
CA GLU A 600 4.38 13.58 -13.41
C GLU A 600 4.05 13.22 -11.95
N ASN A 601 3.40 14.14 -11.24
CA ASN A 601 2.93 14.00 -9.85
C ASN A 601 4.00 13.63 -8.80
N THR A 602 5.27 13.81 -9.12
CA THR A 602 6.38 13.52 -8.21
C THR A 602 6.67 14.73 -7.32
N ALA A 603 6.57 14.54 -6.00
CA ALA A 603 6.96 15.53 -5.01
C ALA A 603 8.41 15.30 -4.56
N GLU A 604 9.31 16.20 -4.93
CA GLU A 604 10.73 16.11 -4.55
C GLU A 604 10.96 16.41 -3.06
N LYS A 605 9.99 17.02 -2.39
CA LYS A 605 10.08 17.40 -0.98
C LYS A 605 8.79 17.04 -0.25
N THR A 606 8.93 16.23 0.79
CA THR A 606 7.83 15.98 1.74
C THR A 606 8.34 16.08 3.16
N ALA A 607 7.50 16.52 4.09
CA ALA A 607 7.81 16.51 5.51
C ALA A 607 6.55 16.31 6.34
N SER A 608 6.66 15.59 7.42
CA SER A 608 5.57 15.40 8.37
C SER A 608 6.09 15.42 9.80
N LEU A 609 5.24 15.93 10.68
CA LEU A 609 5.43 15.87 12.13
C LEU A 609 4.09 15.64 12.77
N PHE A 610 3.94 14.53 13.48
CA PHE A 610 2.82 14.26 14.36
C PHE A 610 3.35 14.02 15.78
N ALA A 611 2.74 14.67 16.75
CA ALA A 611 3.12 14.54 18.15
C ALA A 611 1.88 14.37 19.02
N GLU A 612 1.99 13.55 20.07
CA GLU A 612 0.99 13.41 21.13
C GLU A 612 1.64 13.69 22.49
N TYR A 613 1.03 14.59 23.25
CA TYR A 613 1.48 14.96 24.57
C TYR A 613 0.45 14.55 25.64
N ARG A 614 0.86 13.69 26.56
CA ARG A 614 0.04 13.19 27.69
C ARG A 614 0.22 14.11 28.89
N LEU A 615 -0.88 14.67 29.41
CA LEU A 615 -0.86 15.55 30.57
C LEU A 615 -0.68 14.75 31.86
N ILE A 616 0.34 15.05 32.64
CA ILE A 616 0.55 14.45 33.97
C ILE A 616 -0.50 14.96 34.96
N SER A 617 -0.86 16.25 34.88
CA SER A 617 -1.81 16.88 35.80
C SER A 617 -3.24 16.38 35.66
N ILE A 618 -3.61 15.80 34.53
CA ILE A 618 -4.91 15.20 34.25
C ILE A 618 -4.67 13.82 33.65
N PRO A 619 -4.59 12.77 34.48
CA PRO A 619 -4.36 11.42 34.00
C PRO A 619 -5.41 11.00 32.98
N GLY A 620 -4.96 10.39 31.89
CA GLY A 620 -5.81 9.97 30.77
C GLY A 620 -6.04 11.03 29.68
N LEU A 621 -5.68 12.31 29.93
CA LEU A 621 -5.81 13.37 28.92
C LEU A 621 -4.53 13.50 28.08
N SER A 622 -4.68 13.47 26.76
CA SER A 622 -3.62 13.79 25.82
C SER A 622 -4.11 14.76 24.74
N PHE A 623 -3.18 15.54 24.21
CA PHE A 623 -3.37 16.39 23.04
C PHE A 623 -2.46 15.94 21.92
N SER A 624 -2.93 15.96 20.70
CA SER A 624 -2.15 15.63 19.51
C SER A 624 -2.21 16.74 18.47
N GLY A 625 -1.16 16.80 17.64
CA GLY A 625 -1.11 17.71 16.52
C GLY A 625 -0.22 17.19 15.42
N GLY A 626 -0.61 17.44 14.17
CA GLY A 626 0.13 17.03 12.98
C GLY A 626 0.29 18.18 11.98
N LEU A 627 1.46 18.21 11.31
CA LEU A 627 1.74 19.08 10.15
C LEU A 627 2.27 18.19 9.02
N TYR A 628 1.71 18.36 7.83
CA TYR A 628 1.99 17.52 6.67
C TYR A 628 2.25 18.43 5.46
N TYR A 629 3.49 18.44 5.00
CA TYR A 629 3.94 19.20 3.84
C TYR A 629 4.17 18.27 2.65
N THR A 630 3.62 18.67 1.49
CA THR A 630 3.93 18.08 0.19
C THR A 630 4.36 19.21 -0.73
N GLY A 631 5.51 19.08 -1.39
CA GLY A 631 6.05 20.03 -2.34
C GLY A 631 5.21 20.16 -3.61
N GLU A 632 5.59 21.07 -4.49
CA GLU A 632 4.98 21.20 -5.82
C GLU A 632 5.20 19.94 -6.65
N ARG A 633 4.32 19.69 -7.62
CA ARG A 633 4.37 18.52 -8.48
C ARG A 633 4.00 18.89 -9.91
N ALA A 634 4.75 18.34 -10.87
CA ALA A 634 4.48 18.51 -12.28
C ALA A 634 3.11 17.90 -12.66
N VAL A 635 2.36 18.58 -13.51
CA VAL A 635 1.06 18.07 -13.99
C VAL A 635 1.18 17.11 -15.17
N ASN A 636 2.36 17.00 -15.76
CA ASN A 636 2.73 16.05 -16.82
C ASN A 636 4.25 15.97 -16.93
N ASP A 637 4.76 14.98 -17.67
CA ASP A 637 6.18 14.72 -17.85
C ASP A 637 6.91 15.81 -18.67
N GLN A 638 6.21 16.69 -19.36
CA GLN A 638 6.80 17.86 -20.04
C GLN A 638 6.98 19.06 -19.10
N ASN A 639 6.52 18.96 -17.85
CA ASN A 639 6.54 20.03 -16.85
C ASN A 639 5.91 21.35 -17.32
N GLN A 640 4.81 21.25 -18.07
CA GLN A 640 4.12 22.40 -18.66
C GLN A 640 3.37 23.25 -17.64
N ALA A 641 3.11 22.71 -16.45
CA ALA A 641 2.64 23.43 -15.25
C ALA A 641 2.98 22.61 -14.00
N PHE A 642 2.84 23.24 -12.83
CA PHE A 642 2.98 22.61 -11.53
C PHE A 642 1.76 22.94 -10.67
N ILE A 643 1.22 21.93 -9.98
CA ILE A 643 0.32 22.18 -8.85
C ILE A 643 1.17 22.60 -7.65
N GLY A 644 0.73 23.66 -6.97
CA GLY A 644 1.50 24.24 -5.86
C GLY A 644 1.64 23.30 -4.66
N GLY A 645 2.78 23.40 -3.96
CA GLY A 645 2.98 22.72 -2.70
C GLY A 645 1.99 23.19 -1.62
N TYR A 646 1.68 22.29 -0.69
CA TYR A 646 0.76 22.59 0.41
C TYR A 646 1.23 22.07 1.75
N THR A 647 0.76 22.71 2.82
CA THR A 647 0.83 22.19 4.18
C THR A 647 -0.58 22.11 4.73
N VAL A 648 -0.95 20.96 5.28
CA VAL A 648 -2.18 20.77 6.05
C VAL A 648 -1.84 20.36 7.47
N ALA A 649 -2.75 20.66 8.41
CA ALA A 649 -2.59 20.34 9.81
C ALA A 649 -3.67 19.38 10.30
N SER A 650 -3.42 18.74 11.42
CA SER A 650 -4.46 18.07 12.24
C SER A 650 -4.28 18.43 13.70
N LEU A 651 -5.37 18.44 14.46
CA LEU A 651 -5.39 18.66 15.89
C LEU A 651 -6.25 17.58 16.54
N GLY A 652 -5.90 17.14 17.75
CA GLY A 652 -6.66 16.12 18.47
C GLY A 652 -6.60 16.31 19.97
N ALA A 653 -7.61 15.80 20.64
CA ALA A 653 -7.65 15.63 22.10
C ALA A 653 -8.25 14.27 22.40
N ARG A 654 -7.66 13.52 23.33
CA ARG A 654 -8.10 12.19 23.76
C ARG A 654 -8.15 12.13 25.27
N TYR A 655 -9.27 11.65 25.82
CA TYR A 655 -9.45 11.48 27.26
C TYR A 655 -9.89 10.05 27.56
N SER A 656 -9.05 9.29 28.22
CA SER A 656 -9.32 7.94 28.68
C SER A 656 -9.67 7.96 30.17
N THR A 657 -10.79 7.38 30.55
CA THR A 657 -11.30 7.33 31.91
C THR A 657 -12.05 6.02 32.19
N VAL A 658 -12.51 5.83 33.37
CA VAL A 658 -13.39 4.70 33.75
C VAL A 658 -14.76 5.26 34.20
N ILE A 659 -15.81 4.86 33.52
CA ILE A 659 -17.21 5.23 33.91
C ILE A 659 -17.86 4.00 34.53
N GLY A 660 -18.13 4.08 35.83
CA GLY A 660 -18.51 2.90 36.61
C GLY A 660 -17.37 1.89 36.68
N SER A 661 -17.49 0.75 36.00
CA SER A 661 -16.42 -0.25 35.84
C SER A 661 -15.90 -0.34 34.43
N THR A 662 -16.38 0.49 33.49
CA THR A 662 -16.13 0.38 32.06
C THR A 662 -15.08 1.39 31.62
N PRO A 663 -13.89 0.95 31.15
CA PRO A 663 -12.93 1.83 30.52
C PRO A 663 -13.57 2.50 29.30
N THR A 664 -13.47 3.83 29.27
CA THR A 664 -14.13 4.64 28.25
C THR A 664 -13.14 5.68 27.72
N GLN A 665 -13.10 5.85 26.42
CA GLN A 665 -12.26 6.85 25.76
C GLN A 665 -13.12 7.79 24.93
N PHE A 666 -12.86 9.08 25.08
CA PHE A 666 -13.40 10.15 24.23
C PHE A 666 -12.27 10.72 23.40
N GLN A 667 -12.52 10.93 22.11
CA GLN A 667 -11.55 11.56 21.22
C GLN A 667 -12.23 12.58 20.31
N LEU A 668 -11.57 13.73 20.13
CA LEU A 668 -11.93 14.75 19.16
C LEU A 668 -10.75 14.96 18.23
N VAL A 669 -10.99 14.93 16.94
CA VAL A 669 -9.95 15.17 15.90
C VAL A 669 -10.47 16.18 14.89
N VAL A 670 -9.62 17.12 14.51
CA VAL A 670 -9.88 18.11 13.44
C VAL A 670 -8.81 17.96 12.38
N ASP A 671 -9.17 17.48 11.21
CA ASP A 671 -8.34 17.46 10.03
C ASP A 671 -8.57 18.74 9.21
N ASN A 672 -7.49 19.31 8.62
CA ASN A 672 -7.48 20.56 7.88
C ASN A 672 -8.19 21.72 8.64
N PRO A 673 -7.77 22.07 9.88
CA PRO A 673 -8.48 23.04 10.72
C PRO A 673 -8.63 24.43 10.10
N THR A 674 -7.78 24.79 9.15
CA THR A 674 -7.84 26.08 8.43
C THR A 674 -8.73 26.07 7.20
N ASP A 675 -9.36 24.92 6.89
CA ASP A 675 -10.18 24.69 5.70
C ASP A 675 -9.47 25.13 4.39
N LYS A 676 -8.20 24.75 4.28
CA LYS A 676 -7.34 25.14 3.17
C LYS A 676 -7.76 24.45 1.88
N ASN A 677 -7.97 25.22 0.81
CA ASN A 677 -8.16 24.73 -0.55
C ASN A 677 -6.81 24.53 -1.24
N TYR A 678 -6.62 23.37 -1.88
CA TYR A 678 -5.39 23.02 -2.59
C TYR A 678 -5.65 21.91 -3.63
N TYR A 679 -4.78 21.83 -4.64
CA TYR A 679 -4.74 20.67 -5.51
C TYR A 679 -3.95 19.56 -4.80
N SER A 680 -4.59 18.39 -4.59
CA SER A 680 -4.01 17.27 -3.85
C SER A 680 -3.17 16.34 -4.72
N THR A 681 -3.42 16.31 -6.03
CA THR A 681 -2.76 15.41 -6.97
C THR A 681 -2.91 15.88 -8.41
N ALA A 682 -2.04 15.38 -9.28
CA ALA A 682 -2.14 15.44 -10.73
C ALA A 682 -1.90 14.02 -11.30
N GLY A 683 -2.34 13.75 -12.51
CA GLY A 683 -2.05 12.48 -13.19
C GLY A 683 -2.94 12.22 -14.38
N ASN A 684 -2.35 11.68 -15.44
CA ASN A 684 -3.06 11.35 -16.69
C ASN A 684 -3.83 12.52 -17.29
N GLY A 685 -3.27 13.74 -17.23
CA GLY A 685 -3.91 14.94 -17.73
C GLY A 685 -5.06 15.46 -16.85
N LEU A 686 -5.16 15.05 -15.61
CA LEU A 686 -6.20 15.41 -14.65
C LEU A 686 -5.59 15.98 -13.38
N ILE A 687 -6.36 16.80 -12.66
CA ILE A 687 -6.01 17.29 -11.32
C ILE A 687 -7.17 17.04 -10.35
N GLY A 688 -6.81 16.73 -9.10
CA GLY A 688 -7.75 16.48 -8.00
C GLY A 688 -7.63 17.52 -6.89
N VAL A 689 -8.77 17.84 -6.26
CA VAL A 689 -8.87 18.80 -5.16
C VAL A 689 -8.65 18.10 -3.81
N GLY A 690 -8.11 18.82 -2.83
CA GLY A 690 -7.92 18.34 -1.47
C GLY A 690 -9.24 18.23 -0.69
N THR A 691 -9.21 17.49 0.43
CA THR A 691 -10.38 17.30 1.29
C THR A 691 -10.68 18.53 2.15
N PRO A 692 -11.96 18.85 2.44
CA PRO A 692 -12.35 19.94 3.33
C PRO A 692 -11.96 19.65 4.80
N ARG A 693 -12.11 20.68 5.64
CA ARG A 693 -12.02 20.51 7.08
C ARG A 693 -13.02 19.44 7.54
N THR A 694 -12.57 18.57 8.44
CA THR A 694 -13.43 17.56 9.04
C THR A 694 -13.19 17.49 10.54
N ILE A 695 -14.26 17.69 11.34
CA ILE A 695 -14.25 17.51 12.78
C ILE A 695 -14.89 16.16 13.09
N LYS A 696 -14.15 15.28 13.78
CA LYS A 696 -14.62 13.93 14.19
C LYS A 696 -14.68 13.84 15.71
N ALA A 697 -15.75 13.30 16.24
CA ALA A 697 -15.88 12.90 17.65
C ALA A 697 -16.04 11.38 17.74
N ILE A 698 -15.29 10.76 18.64
CA ILE A 698 -15.27 9.30 18.82
C ILE A 698 -15.46 8.98 20.29
N VAL A 699 -16.28 7.97 20.56
CA VAL A 699 -16.42 7.35 21.88
C VAL A 699 -16.15 5.87 21.72
N SER A 700 -15.26 5.33 22.56
CA SER A 700 -14.93 3.89 22.60
C SER A 700 -15.13 3.38 24.03
N VAL A 701 -15.74 2.22 24.17
CA VAL A 701 -15.97 1.56 25.45
C VAL A 701 -15.42 0.12 25.39
N ASP A 702 -14.66 -0.26 26.42
CA ASP A 702 -14.16 -1.63 26.58
C ASP A 702 -15.05 -2.36 27.60
N LEU A 703 -15.74 -3.42 27.16
CA LEU A 703 -16.78 -4.16 27.89
C LEU A 703 -16.28 -5.44 28.54
#